data_e2e9ee431392c4ce0b3e6f42eb2547cc
#
_entry.id   e2e9ee431392c4ce0b3e6f42eb2547cc
#
_cell.length_a   1.000
_cell.length_b   1.000
_cell.length_c   1.000
_cell.angle_alpha   90.00
_cell.angle_beta   90.00
_cell.angle_gamma   90.00
#
_symmetry.space_group_name_H-M   'P 1'
#
loop_
_entity.id
_entity.type
_entity.pdbx_description
1 polymer ?
#
loop_
_entity_poly.entity_id
_entity_poly.type
_entity_poly.pdbx_seq_one_letter_code
_entity_poly.pdbx_strand_id
1 'polypeptide(L)'
;MDLKSFREDKLKITKSKFAELIGVEQSSISRWEKDPGSIPFQVIQKILEKTGVSYEVLTGWKKPISQPLDVNNTWEKANFTKYTLSDYISAALGNMNLPDEYKKAYVEDLNNGITVNLVKPKVAIVGRSDTGKSTLINALLGTDKMPTSWTPTTSIAVYIKHVADKPAFIEEDAWVFANQVGEEILWDERKLNDESYCRSWKIAAGGVEILRSFGTRQGENYNKEAGSAVVFIDAPVLKTCDIVDLPGFGTETESDDDITFATAQKADVVLYLSQANGFMRIEDITYLKRNISELPTWEKKGENSLKPLSNLFVIASQAHTINSGNRVQLKEILDVGCANLIKTLPKEYWDNRKKLSGYDYADNGFKELRSRFFAYTIDIPDICSPFNNALTEILESLPAIINERTKAFVKSYVESRKPNLINELQKYEGIVSEREKYVNLLSEIEKNELSRMQDNDKRKKGVRDEIARLSSESIDEFSEYIAATINTDALVRLMKAKGIKNTKDDIEVFGSSLQSMIQERCETVLAEKSEILSEKAKEYITSYAENISRPFENNSIDVDFDAGWAFASALSTRGMIGGFGTFLSSTISGALLFAGTGYGIGTSILARVVTFSIFGAIGIAVGLLIAGGLALAFGGGWEKSVAKKIVATFDENDFSEKFRDGIRRYWQQTEEAFDKAAAELDNEWDTYVRNLRDTVNGYDIPEIQQRIASLKYLSDFFENIPL
;
A
#
# COMPACT_ATOMS: atom_id res chain seq x y z
N MET A 1 45.71 12.53 -0.79
CA MET A 1 45.32 13.70 -1.61
C MET A 1 46.46 14.07 -2.51
N ASP A 2 46.26 14.20 -3.82
CA ASP A 2 47.26 14.76 -4.76
C ASP A 2 46.80 16.19 -5.14
N LEU A 3 47.25 17.17 -4.36
CA LEU A 3 46.91 18.57 -4.54
C LEU A 3 47.43 19.11 -5.91
N LYS A 4 48.54 18.54 -6.40
CA LYS A 4 49.12 18.93 -7.69
C LYS A 4 48.22 18.51 -8.84
N SER A 5 47.83 17.21 -8.90
CA SER A 5 46.91 16.71 -9.92
C SER A 5 45.54 17.41 -9.83
N PHE A 6 45.03 17.65 -8.61
CA PHE A 6 43.80 18.43 -8.44
C PHE A 6 43.89 19.81 -9.09
N ARG A 7 44.99 20.56 -8.87
CA ARG A 7 45.16 21.86 -9.42
C ARG A 7 45.39 21.83 -10.96
N GLU A 8 46.25 20.92 -11.46
CA GLU A 8 46.64 20.84 -12.85
C GLU A 8 45.57 20.21 -13.74
N ASP A 9 44.98 19.11 -13.32
CA ASP A 9 44.08 18.30 -14.14
C ASP A 9 42.61 18.76 -14.00
N LYS A 10 42.17 19.05 -12.78
CA LYS A 10 40.79 19.42 -12.49
C LYS A 10 40.53 20.91 -12.65
N LEU A 11 41.35 21.74 -11.99
CA LEU A 11 41.17 23.20 -12.05
C LEU A 11 41.85 23.85 -13.25
N LYS A 12 42.87 23.21 -13.83
CA LYS A 12 43.66 23.69 -14.96
C LYS A 12 44.27 25.10 -14.76
N ILE A 13 44.76 25.37 -13.51
CA ILE A 13 45.31 26.66 -13.13
C ILE A 13 46.76 26.54 -12.63
N THR A 14 47.52 27.65 -12.73
CA THR A 14 48.89 27.70 -12.21
C THR A 14 48.93 27.78 -10.69
N LYS A 15 50.07 27.43 -10.09
CA LYS A 15 50.30 27.57 -8.64
C LYS A 15 50.00 28.95 -8.11
N SER A 16 50.43 29.99 -8.88
CA SER A 16 50.19 31.37 -8.50
C SER A 16 48.69 31.72 -8.44
N LYS A 17 47.94 31.34 -9.50
CA LYS A 17 46.48 31.54 -9.53
C LYS A 17 45.74 30.72 -8.44
N PHE A 18 46.22 29.52 -8.14
CA PHE A 18 45.62 28.73 -7.08
C PHE A 18 45.89 29.32 -5.68
N ALA A 19 47.13 29.84 -5.46
CA ALA A 19 47.48 30.53 -4.23
C ALA A 19 46.63 31.80 -4.02
N GLU A 20 46.43 32.58 -5.09
CA GLU A 20 45.56 33.78 -5.10
C GLU A 20 44.10 33.40 -4.80
N LEU A 21 43.56 32.34 -5.44
CA LEU A 21 42.17 31.86 -5.25
C LEU A 21 41.84 31.55 -3.80
N ILE A 22 42.77 30.87 -3.09
CA ILE A 22 42.56 30.46 -1.69
C ILE A 22 43.19 31.43 -0.68
N GLY A 23 43.82 32.51 -1.13
CA GLY A 23 44.37 33.56 -0.26
C GLY A 23 45.59 33.11 0.55
N VAL A 24 46.56 32.41 -0.07
CA VAL A 24 47.80 31.95 0.54
C VAL A 24 49.02 32.29 -0.35
N GLU A 25 50.23 32.17 0.20
CA GLU A 25 51.45 32.32 -0.60
C GLU A 25 51.70 31.09 -1.48
N GLN A 26 52.29 31.33 -2.67
CA GLN A 26 52.65 30.26 -3.63
C GLN A 26 53.63 29.23 -3.02
N SER A 27 54.52 29.68 -2.11
CA SER A 27 55.43 28.82 -1.34
C SER A 27 54.70 27.77 -0.53
N SER A 28 53.55 28.12 0.04
CA SER A 28 52.67 27.19 0.78
C SER A 28 52.10 26.11 -0.14
N ILE A 29 51.63 26.48 -1.33
CA ILE A 29 51.16 25.50 -2.33
C ILE A 29 52.27 24.51 -2.70
N SER A 30 53.49 25.01 -2.94
CA SER A 30 54.62 24.16 -3.28
C SER A 30 55.00 23.18 -2.18
N ARG A 31 54.87 23.56 -0.89
CA ARG A 31 55.07 22.70 0.26
C ARG A 31 53.97 21.62 0.36
N TRP A 32 52.69 22.05 0.21
CA TRP A 32 51.55 21.13 0.35
C TRP A 32 51.43 20.15 -0.82
N GLU A 33 51.87 20.50 -2.02
CA GLU A 33 51.99 19.54 -3.12
C GLU A 33 53.04 18.46 -2.87
N LYS A 34 54.04 18.76 -2.05
CA LYS A 34 55.09 17.77 -1.65
C LYS A 34 54.62 16.95 -0.44
N ASP A 35 53.92 17.60 0.50
CA ASP A 35 53.42 16.97 1.72
C ASP A 35 51.96 17.38 1.95
N PRO A 36 50.98 16.69 1.32
CA PRO A 36 49.56 17.00 1.47
C PRO A 36 49.04 16.83 2.92
N GLY A 37 49.72 16.04 3.73
CA GLY A 37 49.33 15.86 5.15
C GLY A 37 49.55 17.10 6.02
N SER A 38 50.38 18.05 5.56
CA SER A 38 50.66 19.29 6.26
C SER A 38 49.67 20.43 5.96
N ILE A 39 48.63 20.19 5.16
CA ILE A 39 47.63 21.20 4.84
C ILE A 39 46.74 21.47 6.05
N PRO A 40 46.68 22.73 6.56
CA PRO A 40 45.77 23.05 7.65
C PRO A 40 44.31 22.85 7.26
N PHE A 41 43.50 22.34 8.18
CA PHE A 41 42.06 22.08 7.94
C PHE A 41 41.31 23.33 7.41
N GLN A 42 41.62 24.52 7.94
CA GLN A 42 41.04 25.79 7.49
C GLN A 42 41.36 26.09 6.00
N VAL A 43 42.51 25.65 5.51
CA VAL A 43 42.86 25.78 4.10
C VAL A 43 42.09 24.81 3.23
N ILE A 44 41.88 23.57 3.72
CA ILE A 44 41.01 22.60 3.06
C ILE A 44 39.61 23.18 2.91
N GLN A 45 39.03 23.73 3.97
CA GLN A 45 37.71 24.39 3.91
C GLN A 45 37.66 25.50 2.87
N LYS A 46 38.67 26.39 2.82
CA LYS A 46 38.76 27.44 1.80
C LYS A 46 38.83 26.88 0.37
N ILE A 47 39.58 25.79 0.16
CA ILE A 47 39.64 25.14 -1.15
C ILE A 47 38.24 24.66 -1.54
N LEU A 48 37.52 23.97 -0.66
CA LEU A 48 36.17 23.49 -0.94
C LEU A 48 35.22 24.63 -1.25
N GLU A 49 35.22 25.69 -0.43
CA GLU A 49 34.36 26.87 -0.61
C GLU A 49 34.66 27.63 -1.93
N LYS A 50 35.93 27.80 -2.27
CA LYS A 50 36.33 28.60 -3.44
C LYS A 50 36.24 27.83 -4.75
N THR A 51 36.37 26.51 -4.71
CA THR A 51 36.34 25.66 -5.92
C THR A 51 35.02 24.95 -6.14
N GLY A 52 34.13 24.90 -5.11
CA GLY A 52 32.85 24.22 -5.19
C GLY A 52 32.96 22.67 -5.28
N VAL A 53 34.15 22.12 -5.09
CA VAL A 53 34.36 20.67 -5.13
C VAL A 53 34.09 20.02 -3.77
N SER A 54 33.70 18.76 -3.76
CA SER A 54 33.52 18.03 -2.51
C SER A 54 34.84 17.58 -1.90
N TYR A 55 34.81 17.27 -0.59
CA TYR A 55 35.99 16.77 0.15
C TYR A 55 36.57 15.50 -0.48
N GLU A 56 35.71 14.63 -0.97
CA GLU A 56 36.07 13.38 -1.64
C GLU A 56 36.84 13.62 -2.93
N VAL A 57 36.39 14.59 -3.74
CA VAL A 57 37.07 14.96 -5.00
C VAL A 57 38.44 15.58 -4.72
N LEU A 58 38.54 16.40 -3.69
CA LEU A 58 39.81 17.06 -3.33
C LEU A 58 40.82 16.07 -2.76
N THR A 59 40.38 15.16 -1.87
CA THR A 59 41.27 14.29 -1.12
C THR A 59 41.48 12.93 -1.78
N GLY A 60 40.61 12.54 -2.70
CA GLY A 60 40.51 11.17 -3.22
C GLY A 60 39.99 10.18 -2.16
N TRP A 61 39.60 10.68 -0.97
CA TRP A 61 39.04 9.84 0.06
C TRP A 61 37.63 9.42 -0.38
N LYS A 62 37.44 8.14 -0.55
CA LYS A 62 36.10 7.60 -0.74
C LYS A 62 35.62 7.12 0.62
N LYS A 63 34.46 7.59 1.05
CA LYS A 63 33.81 7.05 2.22
C LYS A 63 33.73 5.53 2.03
N PRO A 64 34.16 4.72 3.01
CA PRO A 64 34.01 3.28 2.90
C PRO A 64 32.54 2.95 2.62
N ILE A 65 32.27 2.23 1.55
CA ILE A 65 30.91 1.74 1.26
C ILE A 65 30.59 0.78 2.41
N SER A 66 29.43 0.97 3.02
CA SER A 66 28.93 0.06 4.05
C SER A 66 28.85 -1.36 3.45
N GLN A 67 29.16 -2.38 4.23
CA GLN A 67 28.84 -3.72 3.79
C GLN A 67 27.32 -3.81 3.64
N PRO A 68 26.84 -4.47 2.56
CA PRO A 68 25.40 -4.64 2.38
C PRO A 68 24.79 -5.37 3.56
N LEU A 69 23.50 -5.17 3.78
CA LEU A 69 22.77 -5.95 4.78
C LEU A 69 22.83 -7.42 4.36
N ASP A 70 23.40 -8.25 5.23
CA ASP A 70 23.51 -9.70 5.00
C ASP A 70 22.17 -10.35 5.35
N VAL A 71 21.47 -10.82 4.32
CA VAL A 71 20.15 -11.46 4.41
C VAL A 71 20.18 -12.73 3.59
N ASN A 72 19.82 -13.85 4.18
CA ASN A 72 19.68 -15.10 3.46
C ASN A 72 18.58 -14.99 2.40
N ASN A 73 18.85 -15.45 1.19
CA ASN A 73 17.86 -15.43 0.10
C ASN A 73 16.77 -16.49 0.33
N THR A 74 15.80 -16.16 1.16
CA THR A 74 14.64 -17.02 1.44
C THR A 74 13.54 -16.93 0.39
N TRP A 75 13.59 -15.89 -0.48
CA TRP A 75 12.66 -15.74 -1.60
C TRP A 75 12.83 -16.79 -2.68
N GLU A 76 13.99 -17.46 -2.75
CA GLU A 76 14.27 -18.47 -3.75
C GLU A 76 13.23 -19.60 -3.78
N LYS A 77 12.79 -20.07 -2.62
CA LYS A 77 11.74 -21.09 -2.50
C LYS A 77 10.37 -20.57 -2.99
N ALA A 78 9.99 -19.35 -2.60
CA ALA A 78 8.75 -18.73 -3.05
C ALA A 78 8.78 -18.45 -4.56
N ASN A 79 9.93 -18.02 -5.07
CA ASN A 79 10.14 -17.82 -6.49
C ASN A 79 10.06 -19.12 -7.29
N PHE A 80 10.63 -20.21 -6.77
CA PHE A 80 10.47 -21.55 -7.36
C PHE A 80 8.99 -21.96 -7.40
N THR A 81 8.25 -21.79 -6.30
CA THR A 81 6.79 -22.05 -6.27
C THR A 81 6.07 -21.19 -7.32
N LYS A 82 6.43 -19.90 -7.44
CA LYS A 82 5.87 -19.01 -8.44
C LYS A 82 6.08 -19.52 -9.87
N TYR A 83 7.29 -19.88 -10.23
CA TYR A 83 7.59 -20.40 -11.57
C TYR A 83 6.86 -21.72 -11.81
N THR A 84 6.89 -22.65 -10.87
CA THR A 84 6.20 -23.94 -11.00
C THR A 84 4.70 -23.79 -11.20
N LEU A 85 4.06 -22.89 -10.43
CA LEU A 85 2.64 -22.57 -10.59
C LEU A 85 2.37 -21.85 -11.92
N SER A 86 3.21 -20.89 -12.30
CA SER A 86 3.08 -20.15 -13.55
C SER A 86 3.20 -21.06 -14.77
N ASP A 87 4.18 -21.96 -14.78
CA ASP A 87 4.36 -22.94 -15.88
C ASP A 87 3.18 -23.90 -15.96
N TYR A 88 2.72 -24.39 -14.82
CA TYR A 88 1.56 -25.27 -14.74
C TYR A 88 0.29 -24.59 -15.25
N ILE A 89 0.03 -23.36 -14.85
CA ILE A 89 -1.11 -22.55 -15.31
C ILE A 89 -0.97 -22.19 -16.78
N SER A 90 0.22 -21.81 -17.24
CA SER A 90 0.47 -21.47 -18.64
C SER A 90 0.22 -22.66 -19.55
N ALA A 91 0.54 -23.87 -19.12
CA ALA A 91 0.22 -25.09 -19.85
C ALA A 91 -1.30 -25.28 -20.01
N ALA A 92 -2.09 -24.99 -18.97
CA ALA A 92 -3.55 -25.05 -19.03
C ALA A 92 -4.14 -23.95 -19.91
N LEU A 93 -3.64 -22.71 -19.83
CA LEU A 93 -4.04 -21.59 -20.71
C LEU A 93 -3.70 -21.86 -22.17
N GLY A 94 -2.57 -22.50 -22.43
CA GLY A 94 -2.13 -22.92 -23.79
C GLY A 94 -2.88 -24.12 -24.34
N ASN A 95 -3.72 -24.80 -23.55
CA ASN A 95 -4.49 -25.95 -24.04
C ASN A 95 -5.56 -25.51 -25.03
N MET A 96 -5.35 -25.84 -26.30
CA MET A 96 -6.27 -25.49 -27.41
C MET A 96 -7.62 -26.22 -27.34
N ASN A 97 -7.69 -27.32 -26.59
CA ASN A 97 -8.93 -28.10 -26.44
C ASN A 97 -9.80 -27.58 -25.27
N LEU A 98 -9.27 -26.67 -24.44
CA LEU A 98 -10.01 -26.03 -23.36
C LEU A 98 -10.70 -24.77 -23.89
N PRO A 99 -12.03 -24.65 -23.84
CA PRO A 99 -12.76 -23.46 -24.26
C PRO A 99 -12.32 -22.21 -23.47
N ASP A 100 -12.34 -21.04 -24.11
CA ASP A 100 -11.88 -19.79 -23.51
C ASP A 100 -12.72 -19.38 -22.29
N GLU A 101 -14.02 -19.71 -22.30
CA GLU A 101 -14.90 -19.51 -21.13
C GLU A 101 -14.39 -20.23 -19.87
N TYR A 102 -13.94 -21.48 -20.03
CA TYR A 102 -13.37 -22.26 -18.92
C TYR A 102 -11.97 -21.78 -18.52
N LYS A 103 -11.15 -21.37 -19.51
CA LYS A 103 -9.85 -20.75 -19.21
C LYS A 103 -10.04 -19.54 -18.33
N LYS A 104 -10.97 -18.65 -18.71
CA LYS A 104 -11.26 -17.41 -17.97
C LYS A 104 -11.82 -17.71 -16.58
N ALA A 105 -12.81 -18.60 -16.47
CA ALA A 105 -13.52 -18.85 -15.22
C ALA A 105 -12.68 -19.60 -14.17
N TYR A 106 -11.76 -20.46 -14.59
CA TYR A 106 -11.06 -21.36 -13.67
C TYR A 106 -9.54 -21.17 -13.65
N VAL A 107 -8.93 -20.77 -14.76
CA VAL A 107 -7.47 -20.73 -14.88
C VAL A 107 -6.92 -19.32 -14.77
N GLU A 108 -7.50 -18.36 -15.49
CA GLU A 108 -7.06 -16.96 -15.44
C GLU A 108 -7.32 -16.32 -14.08
N ASP A 109 -8.49 -16.61 -13.48
CA ASP A 109 -8.85 -16.08 -12.17
C ASP A 109 -7.89 -16.61 -11.07
N LEU A 110 -7.56 -17.90 -11.14
CA LEU A 110 -6.53 -18.49 -10.27
C LEU A 110 -5.16 -17.83 -10.48
N ASN A 111 -4.77 -17.64 -11.75
CA ASN A 111 -3.51 -16.99 -12.10
C ASN A 111 -3.42 -15.57 -11.56
N ASN A 112 -4.50 -14.80 -11.70
CA ASN A 112 -4.60 -13.45 -11.17
C ASN A 112 -4.44 -13.43 -9.65
N GLY A 113 -5.12 -14.34 -8.95
CA GLY A 113 -5.00 -14.50 -7.51
C GLY A 113 -3.58 -14.84 -7.06
N ILE A 114 -2.90 -15.77 -7.75
CA ILE A 114 -1.51 -16.11 -7.46
C ILE A 114 -0.57 -14.93 -7.74
N THR A 115 -0.75 -14.26 -8.85
CA THR A 115 0.09 -13.12 -9.25
C THR A 115 0.01 -11.97 -8.24
N VAL A 116 -1.16 -11.75 -7.64
CA VAL A 116 -1.36 -10.73 -6.61
C VAL A 116 -0.76 -11.14 -5.27
N ASN A 117 -0.86 -12.42 -4.89
CA ASN A 117 -0.46 -12.90 -3.57
C ASN A 117 1.02 -13.31 -3.48
N LEU A 118 1.59 -13.87 -4.57
CA LEU A 118 2.96 -14.36 -4.58
C LEU A 118 3.90 -13.32 -5.21
N VAL A 119 4.08 -12.23 -4.50
CA VAL A 119 4.99 -11.14 -4.85
C VAL A 119 6.10 -11.01 -3.82
N LYS A 120 7.28 -10.57 -4.28
CA LYS A 120 8.40 -10.32 -3.40
C LYS A 120 8.03 -9.28 -2.34
N PRO A 121 8.40 -9.49 -1.06
CA PRO A 121 8.12 -8.52 0.01
C PRO A 121 8.61 -7.13 -0.35
N LYS A 122 7.82 -6.12 -0.03
CA LYS A 122 8.11 -4.73 -0.32
C LYS A 122 8.44 -3.96 0.96
N VAL A 123 9.59 -3.31 0.97
CA VAL A 123 10.07 -2.45 2.06
C VAL A 123 9.93 -0.99 1.64
N ALA A 124 9.00 -0.25 2.23
CA ALA A 124 8.89 1.19 2.01
C ALA A 124 9.78 1.96 2.99
N ILE A 125 10.56 2.88 2.46
CA ILE A 125 11.39 3.80 3.24
C ILE A 125 10.77 5.18 3.20
N VAL A 126 10.36 5.65 4.37
CA VAL A 126 9.54 6.84 4.54
C VAL A 126 10.15 7.76 5.58
N GLY A 127 9.90 9.04 5.46
CA GLY A 127 10.33 10.06 6.40
C GLY A 127 10.40 11.42 5.74
N ARG A 128 10.50 12.45 6.53
CA ARG A 128 10.63 13.83 6.04
C ARG A 128 11.88 14.00 5.17
N SER A 129 11.93 15.12 4.45
CA SER A 129 13.16 15.50 3.76
C SER A 129 14.34 15.55 4.74
N ASP A 130 15.53 15.20 4.25
CA ASP A 130 16.80 15.24 4.99
C ASP A 130 16.92 14.30 6.21
N THR A 131 16.01 13.35 6.36
CA THR A 131 16.11 12.32 7.39
C THR A 131 17.13 11.22 7.09
N GLY A 132 17.77 11.25 5.93
CA GLY A 132 18.81 10.28 5.55
C GLY A 132 18.29 9.01 4.90
N LYS A 133 17.09 9.02 4.26
CA LYS A 133 16.51 7.87 3.55
C LYS A 133 17.47 7.25 2.54
N SER A 134 17.95 8.04 1.57
CA SER A 134 18.86 7.54 0.53
C SER A 134 20.21 7.06 1.12
N THR A 135 20.64 7.62 2.25
CA THR A 135 21.83 7.14 2.98
C THR A 135 21.58 5.75 3.59
N LEU A 136 20.41 5.54 4.19
CA LEU A 136 20.02 4.22 4.69
C LEU A 136 19.92 3.21 3.55
N ILE A 137 19.28 3.59 2.44
CA ILE A 137 19.16 2.73 1.26
C ILE A 137 20.53 2.29 0.77
N ASN A 138 21.44 3.25 0.56
CA ASN A 138 22.81 2.94 0.14
C ASN A 138 23.53 2.01 1.12
N ALA A 139 23.31 2.20 2.42
CA ALA A 139 23.87 1.32 3.44
C ALA A 139 23.31 -0.11 3.38
N LEU A 140 21.98 -0.25 3.19
CA LEU A 140 21.34 -1.56 3.04
C LEU A 140 21.78 -2.29 1.76
N LEU A 141 21.97 -1.55 0.68
CA LEU A 141 22.41 -2.07 -0.61
C LEU A 141 23.94 -2.34 -0.69
N GLY A 142 24.72 -1.75 0.21
CA GLY A 142 26.18 -1.76 0.13
C GLY A 142 26.71 -0.99 -1.08
N THR A 143 26.10 0.11 -1.45
CA THR A 143 26.43 0.92 -2.64
C THR A 143 26.29 2.42 -2.35
N ASP A 144 26.79 3.25 -3.26
CA ASP A 144 26.62 4.71 -3.28
C ASP A 144 25.82 5.21 -4.49
N LYS A 145 25.11 4.30 -5.18
CA LYS A 145 24.42 4.61 -6.43
C LYS A 145 23.20 5.50 -6.25
N MET A 146 22.48 5.36 -5.11
CA MET A 146 21.31 6.22 -4.87
C MET A 146 21.77 7.63 -4.55
N PRO A 147 21.16 8.65 -5.18
CA PRO A 147 21.53 10.05 -4.95
C PRO A 147 21.38 10.45 -3.49
N THR A 148 22.46 11.00 -2.90
CA THR A 148 22.44 11.59 -1.56
C THR A 148 22.87 13.04 -1.67
N SER A 149 22.04 13.98 -1.23
CA SER A 149 22.41 15.42 -1.18
C SER A 149 21.75 16.08 0.03
N TRP A 150 22.26 17.27 0.38
CA TRP A 150 21.70 18.09 1.47
C TRP A 150 20.40 18.80 1.13
N THR A 151 19.95 18.70 -0.11
CA THR A 151 18.69 19.30 -0.57
C THR A 151 17.65 18.20 -0.76
N PRO A 152 16.33 18.49 -0.65
CA PRO A 152 15.27 17.52 -0.87
C PRO A 152 15.50 16.78 -2.19
N THR A 153 15.84 15.49 -2.09
CA THR A 153 16.40 14.75 -3.21
C THR A 153 15.37 13.92 -3.94
N THR A 154 14.41 13.35 -3.21
CA THR A 154 13.46 12.41 -3.80
C THR A 154 12.10 13.11 -3.93
N SER A 155 11.65 13.34 -5.17
CA SER A 155 10.35 13.92 -5.50
C SER A 155 9.40 12.93 -6.18
N ILE A 156 9.87 11.71 -6.44
CA ILE A 156 9.13 10.62 -7.09
C ILE A 156 9.30 9.34 -6.29
N ALA A 157 8.38 8.40 -6.42
CA ALA A 157 8.55 7.06 -5.84
C ALA A 157 9.58 6.26 -6.65
N VAL A 158 10.64 5.75 -6.01
CA VAL A 158 11.68 4.95 -6.67
C VAL A 158 11.59 3.50 -6.22
N TYR A 159 11.22 2.61 -7.15
CA TYR A 159 11.17 1.17 -6.94
C TYR A 159 12.55 0.56 -7.24
N ILE A 160 13.20 0.03 -6.23
CA ILE A 160 14.55 -0.55 -6.32
C ILE A 160 14.41 -2.07 -6.29
N LYS A 161 14.79 -2.71 -7.39
CA LYS A 161 14.65 -4.15 -7.61
C LYS A 161 16.01 -4.80 -7.91
N HIS A 162 16.09 -6.10 -7.72
CA HIS A 162 17.28 -6.85 -8.07
C HIS A 162 17.44 -6.92 -9.60
N VAL A 163 18.68 -6.91 -10.10
CA VAL A 163 18.96 -7.01 -11.55
C VAL A 163 18.38 -8.27 -12.20
N ALA A 164 18.21 -9.35 -11.44
CA ALA A 164 17.59 -10.59 -11.94
C ALA A 164 16.06 -10.44 -12.17
N ASP A 165 15.41 -9.42 -11.62
CA ASP A 165 13.98 -9.14 -11.82
C ASP A 165 13.76 -8.19 -13.01
N LYS A 166 14.83 -7.78 -13.70
CA LYS A 166 14.74 -6.85 -14.83
C LYS A 166 14.12 -7.57 -16.04
N PRO A 167 12.98 -7.03 -16.55
CA PRO A 167 12.38 -7.57 -17.78
C PRO A 167 13.36 -7.51 -18.96
N ALA A 168 13.28 -8.49 -19.85
CA ALA A 168 14.21 -8.60 -20.99
C ALA A 168 14.17 -7.41 -21.96
N PHE A 169 13.04 -6.68 -22.03
CA PHE A 169 12.86 -5.50 -22.87
C PHE A 169 13.44 -4.21 -22.27
N ILE A 170 13.88 -4.23 -21.00
CA ILE A 170 14.54 -3.11 -20.33
C ILE A 170 16.05 -3.34 -20.42
N GLU A 171 16.74 -2.53 -21.21
CA GLU A 171 18.19 -2.63 -21.37
C GLU A 171 18.91 -1.83 -20.29
N GLU A 172 18.40 -0.64 -19.95
CA GLU A 172 19.01 0.30 -19.03
C GLU A 172 18.80 -0.11 -17.56
N ASP A 173 19.56 0.49 -16.65
CA ASP A 173 19.45 0.21 -15.22
C ASP A 173 18.34 0.98 -14.53
N ALA A 174 17.82 2.03 -15.17
CA ALA A 174 16.72 2.84 -14.63
C ALA A 174 15.78 3.34 -15.74
N TRP A 175 14.47 3.25 -15.45
CA TRP A 175 13.41 3.89 -16.23
C TRP A 175 12.62 4.84 -15.35
N VAL A 176 12.28 6.01 -15.89
CA VAL A 176 11.44 7.03 -15.26
C VAL A 176 10.09 7.04 -15.97
N PHE A 177 9.03 7.07 -15.19
CA PHE A 177 7.64 7.01 -15.65
C PHE A 177 6.90 8.31 -15.34
N ALA A 178 5.94 8.64 -16.19
CA ALA A 178 5.05 9.78 -16.00
C ALA A 178 4.22 9.65 -14.72
N ASN A 179 3.72 10.76 -14.23
CA ASN A 179 2.76 10.78 -13.11
C ASN A 179 1.32 10.46 -13.55
N GLN A 180 1.02 10.65 -14.83
CA GLN A 180 -0.30 10.39 -15.41
C GLN A 180 -0.17 10.03 -16.89
N VAL A 181 -0.97 9.07 -17.35
CA VAL A 181 -1.17 8.72 -18.76
C VAL A 181 -2.67 8.53 -19.00
N GLY A 182 -3.28 9.40 -19.79
CA GLY A 182 -4.73 9.42 -19.96
C GLY A 182 -5.45 9.70 -18.64
N GLU A 183 -6.35 8.82 -18.26
CA GLU A 183 -7.08 8.88 -16.98
C GLU A 183 -6.38 8.14 -15.84
N GLU A 184 -5.37 7.31 -16.14
CA GLU A 184 -4.63 6.57 -15.11
C GLU A 184 -3.61 7.49 -14.42
N ILE A 185 -3.65 7.53 -13.09
CA ILE A 185 -2.72 8.27 -12.23
C ILE A 185 -1.79 7.28 -11.55
N LEU A 186 -0.49 7.52 -11.65
CA LEU A 186 0.59 6.69 -11.15
C LEU A 186 0.77 5.36 -11.90
N TRP A 187 2.00 5.11 -12.29
CA TRP A 187 2.44 3.86 -12.88
C TRP A 187 2.27 2.68 -11.91
N ASP A 188 1.68 1.58 -12.38
CA ASP A 188 1.47 0.38 -11.57
C ASP A 188 2.65 -0.58 -11.72
N GLU A 189 3.46 -0.73 -10.67
CA GLU A 189 4.63 -1.61 -10.66
C GLU A 189 4.30 -3.09 -10.90
N ARG A 190 3.06 -3.53 -10.64
CA ARG A 190 2.64 -4.93 -10.87
C ARG A 190 2.61 -5.28 -12.36
N LYS A 191 2.50 -4.26 -13.21
CA LYS A 191 2.53 -4.36 -14.67
C LYS A 191 3.94 -4.19 -15.24
N LEU A 192 4.99 -4.28 -14.43
CA LEU A 192 6.38 -4.11 -14.87
C LEU A 192 6.78 -5.05 -16.02
N ASN A 193 6.18 -6.24 -16.10
CA ASN A 193 6.45 -7.22 -17.16
C ASN A 193 5.61 -6.98 -18.44
N ASP A 194 4.70 -6.02 -18.45
CA ASP A 194 3.97 -5.60 -19.64
C ASP A 194 4.76 -4.52 -20.39
N GLU A 195 5.40 -4.92 -21.48
CA GLU A 195 6.24 -4.04 -22.31
C GLU A 195 5.43 -2.85 -22.84
N SER A 196 4.22 -3.10 -23.36
CA SER A 196 3.40 -2.07 -23.98
C SER A 196 2.95 -1.03 -22.96
N TYR A 197 2.54 -1.48 -21.79
CA TYR A 197 2.21 -0.63 -20.65
C TYR A 197 3.42 0.19 -20.19
N CYS A 198 4.56 -0.45 -19.94
CA CYS A 198 5.76 0.25 -19.47
C CYS A 198 6.26 1.29 -20.48
N ARG A 199 6.21 0.99 -21.79
CA ARG A 199 6.61 1.93 -22.84
C ARG A 199 5.66 3.13 -22.95
N SER A 200 4.36 2.97 -22.71
CA SER A 200 3.40 4.07 -22.72
C SER A 200 3.59 5.07 -21.57
N TRP A 201 4.13 4.59 -20.44
CA TRP A 201 4.42 5.41 -19.26
C TRP A 201 5.84 6.00 -19.24
N LYS A 202 6.77 5.43 -20.00
CA LYS A 202 8.19 5.79 -19.97
C LYS A 202 8.43 7.19 -20.51
N ILE A 203 9.09 8.04 -19.71
CA ILE A 203 9.53 9.38 -20.13
C ILE A 203 11.06 9.48 -20.29
N ALA A 204 11.82 8.65 -19.57
CA ALA A 204 13.27 8.62 -19.66
C ALA A 204 13.83 7.25 -19.29
N ALA A 205 15.06 6.98 -19.73
CA ALA A 205 15.83 5.76 -19.39
C ALA A 205 17.33 6.07 -19.36
N GLY A 206 18.08 5.33 -18.56
CA GLY A 206 19.53 5.48 -18.44
C GLY A 206 20.11 4.67 -17.29
N GLY A 207 21.31 5.03 -16.85
CA GLY A 207 21.87 4.49 -15.61
C GLY A 207 21.19 5.10 -14.39
N VAL A 208 21.55 4.63 -13.20
CA VAL A 208 20.95 5.08 -11.93
C VAL A 208 21.12 6.58 -11.69
N GLU A 209 22.16 7.19 -12.28
CA GLU A 209 22.40 8.64 -12.23
C GLU A 209 21.29 9.50 -12.81
N ILE A 210 20.40 8.94 -13.67
CA ILE A 210 19.24 9.66 -14.22
C ILE A 210 18.32 10.16 -13.12
N LEU A 211 18.29 9.48 -11.96
CA LEU A 211 17.51 9.90 -10.80
C LEU A 211 17.93 11.29 -10.29
N ARG A 212 19.19 11.71 -10.49
CA ARG A 212 19.62 13.07 -10.12
C ARG A 212 18.95 14.14 -10.98
N SER A 213 18.68 13.82 -12.24
CA SER A 213 18.07 14.76 -13.18
C SER A 213 16.55 14.82 -13.06
N PHE A 214 15.88 13.69 -12.87
CA PHE A 214 14.42 13.59 -12.87
C PHE A 214 13.81 13.42 -11.46
N GLY A 215 14.53 12.78 -10.55
CA GLY A 215 14.03 12.42 -9.21
C GLY A 215 14.37 13.43 -8.11
N THR A 216 15.11 14.50 -8.42
CA THR A 216 15.48 15.52 -7.44
C THR A 216 14.92 16.88 -7.83
N ARG A 217 14.46 17.67 -6.85
CA ARG A 217 13.86 19.01 -7.09
C ARG A 217 14.81 20.01 -7.72
N GLN A 218 16.12 19.76 -7.74
CA GLN A 218 17.14 20.60 -8.35
C GLN A 218 17.74 19.97 -9.61
N GLY A 219 17.20 18.85 -10.07
CA GLY A 219 17.65 18.20 -11.29
C GLY A 219 17.39 19.07 -12.52
N GLU A 220 18.31 19.05 -13.49
CA GLU A 220 18.19 19.81 -14.75
C GLU A 220 16.90 19.47 -15.52
N ASN A 221 16.40 18.25 -15.36
CA ASN A 221 15.18 17.73 -15.97
C ASN A 221 14.08 17.49 -14.94
N TYR A 222 14.08 18.25 -13.83
CA TYR A 222 12.98 18.20 -12.88
C TYR A 222 11.68 18.51 -13.62
N ASN A 223 10.96 17.46 -13.92
CA ASN A 223 9.71 17.53 -14.64
C ASN A 223 8.58 17.16 -13.68
N LYS A 224 7.61 18.07 -13.52
CA LYS A 224 6.40 17.80 -12.73
C LYS A 224 5.57 16.63 -13.29
N GLU A 225 5.88 16.15 -14.49
CA GLU A 225 5.25 15.00 -15.12
C GLU A 225 5.86 13.66 -14.67
N ALA A 226 7.03 13.64 -14.02
CA ALA A 226 7.60 12.41 -13.47
C ALA A 226 6.89 12.02 -12.16
N GLY A 227 6.37 10.80 -12.06
CA GLY A 227 5.67 10.27 -10.87
C GLY A 227 6.43 9.15 -10.18
N SER A 228 7.13 8.32 -10.94
CA SER A 228 7.86 7.18 -10.39
C SER A 228 9.07 6.79 -11.23
N ALA A 229 9.92 5.94 -10.68
CA ALA A 229 11.02 5.30 -11.39
C ALA A 229 11.21 3.86 -10.92
N VAL A 230 11.72 3.00 -11.79
CA VAL A 230 12.25 1.69 -11.44
C VAL A 230 13.75 1.66 -11.66
N VAL A 231 14.47 1.05 -10.73
CA VAL A 231 15.94 0.92 -10.76
C VAL A 231 16.33 -0.50 -10.44
N PHE A 232 17.29 -1.03 -11.21
CA PHE A 232 17.79 -2.39 -11.03
C PHE A 232 19.22 -2.36 -10.49
N ILE A 233 19.43 -2.94 -9.31
CA ILE A 233 20.73 -2.96 -8.62
C ILE A 233 21.05 -4.40 -8.20
N ASP A 234 22.30 -4.81 -8.39
CA ASP A 234 22.81 -6.07 -7.85
C ASP A 234 23.19 -5.87 -6.38
N ALA A 235 22.30 -6.25 -5.48
CA ALA A 235 22.52 -6.19 -4.03
C ALA A 235 21.86 -7.38 -3.34
N PRO A 236 22.52 -8.01 -2.33
CA PRO A 236 22.03 -9.23 -1.68
C PRO A 236 20.61 -9.09 -1.12
N VAL A 237 20.30 -7.98 -0.43
CA VAL A 237 19.00 -7.72 0.19
C VAL A 237 17.86 -7.70 -0.84
N LEU A 238 18.13 -7.24 -2.06
CA LEU A 238 17.12 -7.18 -3.13
C LEU A 238 16.77 -8.56 -3.71
N LYS A 239 17.53 -9.59 -3.41
CA LYS A 239 17.13 -10.98 -3.73
C LYS A 239 15.94 -11.43 -2.90
N THR A 240 15.75 -10.85 -1.71
CA THR A 240 14.72 -11.23 -0.75
C THR A 240 13.54 -10.28 -0.74
N CYS A 241 13.76 -8.97 -0.96
CA CYS A 241 12.71 -7.95 -0.97
C CYS A 241 12.97 -6.89 -2.04
N ASP A 242 11.90 -6.17 -2.41
CA ASP A 242 12.02 -4.91 -3.15
C ASP A 242 12.05 -3.74 -2.16
N ILE A 243 12.79 -2.68 -2.49
CA ILE A 243 12.82 -1.45 -1.68
C ILE A 243 12.13 -0.34 -2.45
N VAL A 244 11.32 0.46 -1.77
CA VAL A 244 10.69 1.65 -2.34
C VAL A 244 11.15 2.86 -1.56
N ASP A 245 11.89 3.76 -2.23
CA ASP A 245 12.23 5.09 -1.70
C ASP A 245 11.08 6.04 -2.02
N LEU A 246 10.45 6.55 -0.99
CA LEU A 246 9.30 7.44 -1.12
C LEU A 246 9.70 8.90 -0.97
N PRO A 247 9.02 9.82 -1.70
CA PRO A 247 9.20 11.26 -1.50
C PRO A 247 9.14 11.65 -0.03
N GLY A 248 9.93 12.66 0.37
CA GLY A 248 9.82 13.21 1.71
C GLY A 248 8.50 13.95 1.87
N PHE A 249 7.69 13.59 2.86
CA PHE A 249 6.45 14.30 3.16
C PHE A 249 6.70 15.59 3.99
N GLY A 250 5.65 16.41 4.15
CA GLY A 250 5.74 17.70 4.84
C GLY A 250 6.42 18.77 4.00
N THR A 251 6.37 18.64 2.69
CA THR A 251 6.77 19.67 1.72
C THR A 251 5.55 20.45 1.22
N GLU A 252 5.75 21.60 0.61
CA GLU A 252 4.64 22.49 0.16
C GLU A 252 3.75 21.91 -0.96
N THR A 253 4.03 20.69 -1.45
CA THR A 253 3.29 20.03 -2.53
C THR A 253 2.45 18.87 -1.99
N GLU A 254 1.14 19.03 -1.97
CA GLU A 254 0.17 18.02 -1.55
C GLU A 254 0.27 16.71 -2.35
N SER A 255 0.68 16.78 -3.63
CA SER A 255 0.82 15.60 -4.48
C SER A 255 1.91 14.61 -4.02
N ASP A 256 2.97 15.09 -3.38
CA ASP A 256 4.07 14.23 -2.90
C ASP A 256 3.62 13.40 -1.68
N ASP A 257 2.79 13.99 -0.83
CA ASP A 257 2.26 13.33 0.37
C ASP A 257 1.27 12.22 -0.01
N ASP A 258 0.43 12.43 -1.03
CA ASP A 258 -0.54 11.44 -1.52
C ASP A 258 0.15 10.24 -2.18
N ILE A 259 1.16 10.47 -3.00
CA ILE A 259 1.99 9.41 -3.61
C ILE A 259 2.70 8.60 -2.53
N THR A 260 3.31 9.29 -1.59
CA THR A 260 4.03 8.66 -0.46
C THR A 260 3.10 7.77 0.35
N PHE A 261 1.91 8.25 0.64
CA PHE A 261 0.93 7.52 1.43
C PHE A 261 0.36 6.31 0.68
N ALA A 262 -0.14 6.50 -0.54
CA ALA A 262 -0.73 5.42 -1.34
C ALA A 262 0.27 4.28 -1.63
N THR A 263 1.55 4.61 -1.78
CA THR A 263 2.60 3.61 -2.03
C THR A 263 3.04 2.92 -0.73
N ALA A 264 3.14 3.66 0.39
CA ALA A 264 3.47 3.09 1.69
C ALA A 264 2.41 2.09 2.18
N GLN A 265 1.13 2.32 1.87
CA GLN A 265 0.03 1.40 2.21
C GLN A 265 0.17 0.01 1.57
N LYS A 266 0.86 -0.09 0.44
CA LYS A 266 1.07 -1.35 -0.28
C LYS A 266 2.35 -2.07 0.15
N ALA A 267 3.04 -1.57 1.18
CA ALA A 267 4.29 -2.16 1.66
C ALA A 267 4.04 -3.24 2.72
N ASP A 268 4.87 -4.26 2.68
CA ASP A 268 4.88 -5.32 3.69
C ASP A 268 5.63 -4.91 4.95
N VAL A 269 6.67 -4.07 4.79
CA VAL A 269 7.52 -3.54 5.85
C VAL A 269 7.68 -2.03 5.66
N VAL A 270 7.57 -1.27 6.74
CA VAL A 270 7.77 0.19 6.73
C VAL A 270 8.96 0.57 7.61
N LEU A 271 9.94 1.24 7.00
CA LEU A 271 11.06 1.88 7.67
C LEU A 271 10.80 3.39 7.73
N TYR A 272 10.36 3.87 8.87
CA TYR A 272 10.07 5.28 9.09
C TYR A 272 11.25 6.00 9.71
N LEU A 273 11.80 7.02 9.04
CA LEU A 273 12.94 7.80 9.53
C LEU A 273 12.50 9.17 10.06
N SER A 274 12.88 9.45 11.29
CA SER A 274 12.83 10.78 11.91
C SER A 274 14.21 11.11 12.46
N GLN A 275 14.68 12.36 12.33
CA GLN A 275 15.99 12.75 12.83
C GLN A 275 16.04 12.62 14.35
N ALA A 276 17.13 12.05 14.89
CA ALA A 276 17.33 11.93 16.35
C ALA A 276 17.26 13.28 17.07
N ASN A 277 17.78 14.34 16.43
CA ASN A 277 17.61 15.71 16.87
C ASN A 277 16.23 16.25 16.47
N GLY A 278 15.28 16.25 17.39
CA GLY A 278 13.87 16.57 17.14
C GLY A 278 13.05 15.35 16.70
N PHE A 279 13.34 14.22 17.32
CA PHE A 279 12.70 12.94 17.05
C PHE A 279 11.21 12.94 17.36
N MET A 280 10.42 12.38 16.47
CA MET A 280 8.96 12.23 16.60
C MET A 280 8.24 13.57 16.79
N ARG A 281 8.41 14.47 15.82
CA ARG A 281 7.61 15.70 15.73
C ARG A 281 6.15 15.35 15.45
N ILE A 282 5.28 16.34 15.51
CA ILE A 282 3.83 16.17 15.36
C ILE A 282 3.48 15.54 14.03
N GLU A 283 4.13 15.98 12.96
CA GLU A 283 3.91 15.47 11.62
C GLU A 283 4.33 13.99 11.53
N ASP A 284 5.43 13.62 12.21
CA ASP A 284 5.88 12.22 12.29
C ASP A 284 4.83 11.35 12.98
N ILE A 285 4.27 11.83 14.09
CA ILE A 285 3.23 11.13 14.86
C ILE A 285 1.95 10.99 14.03
N THR A 286 1.53 12.06 13.37
CA THR A 286 0.32 12.06 12.53
C THR A 286 0.45 11.07 11.37
N TYR A 287 1.60 11.09 10.70
CA TYR A 287 1.89 10.17 9.60
C TYR A 287 1.91 8.71 10.09
N LEU A 288 2.64 8.43 11.18
CA LEU A 288 2.76 7.08 11.73
C LEU A 288 1.45 6.54 12.26
N LYS A 289 0.65 7.34 12.95
CA LYS A 289 -0.69 6.92 13.41
C LYS A 289 -1.52 6.37 12.25
N ARG A 290 -1.50 7.05 11.12
CA ARG A 290 -2.22 6.66 9.91
C ARG A 290 -1.66 5.37 9.31
N ASN A 291 -0.34 5.30 9.12
CA ASN A 291 0.30 4.16 8.48
C ASN A 291 0.30 2.89 9.31
N ILE A 292 0.45 2.98 10.64
CA ILE A 292 0.42 1.82 11.54
C ILE A 292 -0.93 1.08 11.41
N SER A 293 -2.01 1.82 11.21
CA SER A 293 -3.34 1.23 11.05
C SER A 293 -3.51 0.39 9.78
N GLU A 294 -2.75 0.73 8.72
CA GLU A 294 -2.80 0.08 7.41
C GLU A 294 -1.77 -1.06 7.27
N LEU A 295 -0.82 -1.15 8.20
CA LEU A 295 0.21 -2.18 8.15
C LEU A 295 -0.38 -3.59 8.24
N PRO A 296 -0.04 -4.49 7.30
CA PRO A 296 -0.52 -5.86 7.35
C PRO A 296 -0.05 -6.56 8.63
N THR A 297 -0.92 -7.38 9.21
CA THR A 297 -0.58 -8.20 10.38
C THR A 297 0.06 -9.50 9.89
N TRP A 298 1.39 -9.55 9.88
CA TRP A 298 2.15 -10.71 9.46
C TRP A 298 2.38 -11.69 10.61
N GLU A 299 2.52 -11.18 11.84
CA GLU A 299 2.68 -11.99 13.03
C GLU A 299 1.42 -12.76 13.38
N LYS A 300 1.58 -14.03 13.74
CA LYS A 300 0.51 -14.88 14.25
C LYS A 300 1.03 -15.79 15.36
N LYS A 301 0.41 -15.69 16.52
CA LYS A 301 0.79 -16.47 17.69
C LYS A 301 0.57 -17.96 17.43
N GLY A 302 1.65 -18.74 17.53
CA GLY A 302 1.61 -20.19 17.31
C GLY A 302 1.73 -20.65 15.86
N GLU A 303 1.63 -19.74 14.85
CA GLU A 303 1.78 -20.08 13.44
C GLU A 303 3.15 -19.70 12.89
N ASN A 304 3.72 -18.55 13.32
CA ASN A 304 5.05 -18.13 12.91
C ASN A 304 5.84 -17.52 14.08
N SER A 305 7.14 -17.28 13.86
CA SER A 305 8.05 -16.74 14.87
C SER A 305 8.05 -15.22 14.97
N LEU A 306 7.27 -14.51 14.13
CA LEU A 306 7.29 -13.05 14.10
C LEU A 306 6.72 -12.47 15.37
N LYS A 307 7.44 -11.48 15.91
CA LYS A 307 6.98 -10.69 17.04
C LYS A 307 5.92 -9.65 16.61
N PRO A 308 5.09 -9.18 17.53
CA PRO A 308 4.16 -8.11 17.25
C PRO A 308 4.82 -6.90 16.60
N LEU A 309 4.18 -6.36 15.55
CA LEU A 309 4.66 -5.19 14.80
C LEU A 309 6.04 -5.35 14.17
N SER A 310 6.52 -6.59 13.90
CA SER A 310 7.87 -6.79 13.37
C SER A 310 8.11 -6.14 12.01
N ASN A 311 7.06 -5.79 11.29
CA ASN A 311 7.13 -5.08 10.01
C ASN A 311 7.09 -3.54 10.14
N LEU A 312 7.12 -2.99 11.35
CA LEU A 312 7.25 -1.56 11.61
C LEU A 312 8.64 -1.24 12.17
N PHE A 313 9.31 -0.24 11.64
CA PHE A 313 10.56 0.29 12.13
C PHE A 313 10.48 1.80 12.24
N VAL A 314 10.55 2.34 13.46
CA VAL A 314 10.63 3.78 13.72
C VAL A 314 12.06 4.11 14.09
N ILE A 315 12.74 4.86 13.23
CA ILE A 315 14.18 4.98 13.22
C ILE A 315 14.59 6.42 13.58
N ALA A 316 15.23 6.61 14.71
CA ALA A 316 15.93 7.85 15.05
C ALA A 316 17.24 7.90 14.26
N SER A 317 17.17 8.50 13.08
CA SER A 317 18.30 8.63 12.17
C SER A 317 19.31 9.68 12.62
N GLN A 318 20.52 9.68 12.04
CA GLN A 318 21.60 10.60 12.41
C GLN A 318 21.89 10.59 13.92
N ALA A 319 21.83 9.42 14.54
CA ALA A 319 21.99 9.23 15.99
C ALA A 319 23.34 9.75 16.54
N HIS A 320 24.37 9.88 15.70
CA HIS A 320 25.67 10.47 16.06
C HIS A 320 25.54 11.95 16.47
N THR A 321 24.49 12.67 16.07
CA THR A 321 24.25 14.07 16.44
C THR A 321 23.87 14.24 17.92
N ILE A 322 23.41 13.17 18.56
CA ILE A 322 23.09 13.15 19.99
C ILE A 322 24.35 12.79 20.78
N ASN A 323 25.10 13.83 21.16
CA ASN A 323 26.34 13.70 21.93
C ASN A 323 27.21 12.51 21.49
N SER A 324 27.56 12.48 20.20
CA SER A 324 28.35 11.42 19.57
C SER A 324 27.75 10.01 19.74
N GLY A 325 26.41 9.90 19.74
CA GLY A 325 25.72 8.63 19.85
C GLY A 325 25.54 8.13 21.29
N ASN A 326 25.37 9.04 22.25
CA ASN A 326 25.14 8.70 23.65
C ASN A 326 23.92 7.79 23.82
N ARG A 327 24.17 6.52 24.19
CA ARG A 327 23.14 5.48 24.27
C ARG A 327 22.03 5.75 25.29
N VAL A 328 22.35 6.42 26.40
CA VAL A 328 21.36 6.75 27.44
C VAL A 328 20.36 7.77 26.89
N GLN A 329 20.87 8.87 26.32
CA GLN A 329 20.02 9.90 25.71
C GLN A 329 19.24 9.39 24.52
N LEU A 330 19.84 8.56 23.66
CA LEU A 330 19.13 7.92 22.55
C LEU A 330 17.98 7.05 23.06
N LYS A 331 18.21 6.26 24.13
CA LYS A 331 17.15 5.47 24.76
C LYS A 331 15.99 6.35 25.25
N GLU A 332 16.30 7.45 25.95
CA GLU A 332 15.28 8.40 26.44
C GLU A 332 14.48 9.02 25.31
N ILE A 333 15.14 9.43 24.21
CA ILE A 333 14.49 9.98 23.01
C ILE A 333 13.51 8.96 22.41
N LEU A 334 13.94 7.69 22.27
CA LEU A 334 13.10 6.63 21.74
C LEU A 334 11.93 6.30 22.67
N ASP A 335 12.14 6.30 23.98
CA ASP A 335 11.09 6.06 24.99
C ASP A 335 10.02 7.16 24.96
N VAL A 336 10.45 8.44 24.90
CA VAL A 336 9.55 9.59 24.80
C VAL A 336 8.79 9.59 23.47
N GLY A 337 9.49 9.34 22.36
CA GLY A 337 8.86 9.27 21.04
C GLY A 337 7.78 8.19 20.97
N CYS A 338 8.05 7.01 21.50
CA CYS A 338 7.08 5.93 21.61
C CYS A 338 5.88 6.31 22.49
N ALA A 339 6.15 6.91 23.67
CA ALA A 339 5.12 7.35 24.59
C ALA A 339 4.19 8.41 23.99
N ASN A 340 4.69 9.26 23.11
CA ASN A 340 3.88 10.24 22.40
C ASN A 340 3.02 9.59 21.30
N LEU A 341 3.58 8.67 20.53
CA LEU A 341 2.85 7.96 19.49
C LEU A 341 1.71 7.11 20.06
N ILE A 342 2.00 6.33 21.12
CA ILE A 342 1.01 5.40 21.69
C ILE A 342 -0.23 6.11 22.24
N LYS A 343 -0.07 7.33 22.76
CA LYS A 343 -1.20 8.14 23.24
C LYS A 343 -2.19 8.51 22.14
N THR A 344 -1.77 8.46 20.89
CA THR A 344 -2.59 8.79 19.72
C THR A 344 -3.26 7.60 19.08
N LEU A 345 -2.80 6.37 19.38
CA LEU A 345 -3.39 5.14 18.85
C LEU A 345 -4.66 4.78 19.62
N PRO A 346 -5.79 4.56 18.93
CA PRO A 346 -7.04 4.20 19.58
C PRO A 346 -7.00 2.78 20.13
N LYS A 347 -7.83 2.50 21.12
CA LYS A 347 -7.93 1.16 21.73
C LYS A 347 -8.36 0.11 20.70
N GLU A 348 -9.26 0.49 19.83
CA GLU A 348 -9.83 -0.34 18.75
C GLU A 348 -8.73 -0.88 17.83
N TYR A 349 -7.67 -0.12 17.59
CA TYR A 349 -6.50 -0.60 16.84
C TYR A 349 -5.86 -1.83 17.50
N TRP A 350 -5.65 -1.78 18.81
CA TRP A 350 -5.04 -2.87 19.56
C TRP A 350 -5.96 -4.09 19.66
N ASP A 351 -7.26 -3.86 19.84
CA ASP A 351 -8.27 -4.91 19.90
C ASP A 351 -8.37 -5.65 18.54
N ASN A 352 -8.37 -4.92 17.42
CA ASN A 352 -8.34 -5.49 16.09
C ASN A 352 -7.05 -6.28 15.81
N ARG A 353 -5.90 -5.71 16.18
CA ARG A 353 -4.62 -6.39 15.97
C ARG A 353 -4.51 -7.66 16.83
N LYS A 354 -5.03 -7.63 18.07
CA LYS A 354 -5.16 -8.82 18.92
C LYS A 354 -6.00 -9.91 18.24
N LYS A 355 -7.12 -9.53 17.67
CA LYS A 355 -8.01 -10.47 16.93
C LYS A 355 -7.31 -11.12 15.75
N LEU A 356 -6.50 -10.35 15.00
CA LEU A 356 -5.81 -10.82 13.82
C LEU A 356 -4.55 -11.64 14.14
N SER A 357 -3.76 -11.21 15.13
CA SER A 357 -2.45 -11.81 15.45
C SER A 357 -2.53 -12.91 16.54
N GLY A 358 -3.58 -12.89 17.38
CA GLY A 358 -3.69 -13.75 18.54
C GLY A 358 -2.77 -13.37 19.71
N TYR A 359 -2.04 -12.24 19.61
CA TYR A 359 -1.20 -11.74 20.70
C TYR A 359 -2.00 -10.84 21.65
N ASP A 360 -1.67 -10.89 22.96
CA ASP A 360 -2.18 -9.95 23.95
C ASP A 360 -1.26 -8.73 24.05
N TYR A 361 -1.83 -7.52 23.96
CA TYR A 361 -1.10 -6.24 24.04
C TYR A 361 -1.36 -5.62 25.40
N ALA A 362 -0.43 -5.87 26.35
CA ALA A 362 -0.48 -5.24 27.67
C ALA A 362 -0.15 -3.74 27.57
N ASP A 363 -0.70 -2.92 28.45
CA ASP A 363 -0.45 -1.46 28.51
C ASP A 363 -0.64 -0.76 27.14
N ASN A 364 -1.73 -1.11 26.44
CA ASN A 364 -2.02 -0.63 25.09
C ASN A 364 -0.85 -0.84 24.11
N GLY A 365 -0.13 -1.97 24.23
CA GLY A 365 0.94 -2.35 23.31
C GLY A 365 2.22 -1.53 23.40
N PHE A 366 2.45 -0.81 24.52
CA PHE A 366 3.65 0.03 24.67
C PHE A 366 4.95 -0.78 24.51
N LYS A 367 5.04 -1.94 25.12
CA LYS A 367 6.25 -2.78 25.06
C LYS A 367 6.54 -3.27 23.64
N GLU A 368 5.50 -3.69 22.95
CA GLU A 368 5.57 -4.19 21.58
C GLU A 368 5.95 -3.05 20.63
N LEU A 369 5.24 -1.91 20.70
CA LEU A 369 5.54 -0.74 19.89
C LEU A 369 6.96 -0.19 20.16
N ARG A 370 7.36 -0.08 21.43
CA ARG A 370 8.68 0.41 21.80
C ARG A 370 9.82 -0.48 21.25
N SER A 371 9.60 -1.78 21.15
CA SER A 371 10.56 -2.70 20.53
C SER A 371 10.81 -2.43 19.04
N ARG A 372 9.98 -1.59 18.42
CA ARG A 372 10.08 -1.19 17.01
C ARG A 372 10.76 0.16 16.80
N PHE A 373 11.25 0.78 17.87
CA PHE A 373 11.97 2.05 17.87
C PHE A 373 13.47 1.81 17.95
N PHE A 374 14.20 2.27 16.94
CA PHE A 374 15.64 2.05 16.79
C PHE A 374 16.39 3.36 16.62
N ALA A 375 17.61 3.43 17.13
CA ALA A 375 18.56 4.47 16.75
C ALA A 375 19.41 3.97 15.56
N TYR A 376 19.76 4.88 14.66
CA TYR A 376 20.55 4.52 13.48
C TYR A 376 21.56 5.61 13.11
N THR A 377 22.77 5.19 12.82
CA THR A 377 23.81 5.99 12.16
C THR A 377 24.85 5.06 11.53
N ILE A 378 25.23 5.33 10.30
CA ILE A 378 26.25 4.51 9.61
C ILE A 378 27.63 4.62 10.26
N ASP A 379 27.88 5.67 11.05
CA ASP A 379 29.20 5.98 11.63
C ASP A 379 29.53 5.12 12.86
N ILE A 380 28.51 4.50 13.50
CA ILE A 380 28.66 3.72 14.73
C ILE A 380 27.93 2.37 14.58
N PRO A 381 28.62 1.31 14.14
CA PRO A 381 27.99 0.01 13.85
C PRO A 381 27.20 -0.59 15.02
N ASP A 382 27.66 -0.43 16.24
CA ASP A 382 26.98 -0.95 17.43
C ASP A 382 25.60 -0.34 17.67
N ILE A 383 25.34 0.86 17.17
CA ILE A 383 24.03 1.50 17.26
C ILE A 383 23.08 0.90 16.21
N CYS A 384 23.60 0.51 15.04
CA CYS A 384 22.82 -0.06 13.96
C CYS A 384 22.45 -1.53 14.17
N SER A 385 23.24 -2.28 14.94
CA SER A 385 23.07 -3.74 15.09
C SER A 385 21.66 -4.18 15.50
N PRO A 386 20.97 -3.54 16.47
CA PRO A 386 19.60 -3.94 16.82
C PRO A 386 18.61 -3.77 15.67
N PHE A 387 18.74 -2.70 14.87
CA PHE A 387 17.95 -2.43 13.70
C PHE A 387 18.22 -3.48 12.59
N ASN A 388 19.50 -3.69 12.26
CA ASN A 388 19.91 -4.63 11.24
C ASN A 388 19.40 -6.04 11.56
N ASN A 389 19.61 -6.51 12.80
CA ASN A 389 19.14 -7.84 13.22
C ASN A 389 17.61 -7.98 13.11
N ALA A 390 16.85 -6.97 13.55
CA ALA A 390 15.40 -7.01 13.46
C ALA A 390 14.91 -6.95 12.01
N LEU A 391 15.60 -6.21 11.14
CA LEU A 391 15.26 -6.15 9.71
C LEU A 391 15.58 -7.47 9.00
N THR A 392 16.74 -8.06 9.27
CA THR A 392 17.11 -9.38 8.75
C THR A 392 16.08 -10.45 9.18
N GLU A 393 15.69 -10.49 10.46
CA GLU A 393 14.68 -11.43 10.99
C GLU A 393 13.38 -11.40 10.19
N ILE A 394 12.83 -10.20 9.92
CA ILE A 394 11.57 -10.08 9.17
C ILE A 394 11.76 -10.40 7.68
N LEU A 395 12.83 -9.92 7.05
CA LEU A 395 13.07 -10.16 5.62
C LEU A 395 13.30 -11.64 5.31
N GLU A 396 13.93 -12.38 6.20
CA GLU A 396 14.11 -13.82 6.06
C GLU A 396 12.81 -14.61 6.30
N SER A 397 11.90 -14.09 7.09
CA SER A 397 10.66 -14.78 7.45
C SER A 397 9.51 -14.55 6.47
N LEU A 398 9.39 -13.33 5.92
CA LEU A 398 8.26 -12.95 5.06
C LEU A 398 8.09 -13.81 3.82
N PRO A 399 9.12 -14.16 3.05
CA PRO A 399 8.95 -14.98 1.86
C PRO A 399 8.29 -16.34 2.14
N ALA A 400 8.65 -16.97 3.24
CA ALA A 400 8.03 -18.24 3.64
C ALA A 400 6.55 -18.06 4.02
N ILE A 401 6.22 -16.99 4.76
CA ILE A 401 4.84 -16.67 5.15
C ILE A 401 3.99 -16.37 3.92
N ILE A 402 4.51 -15.56 2.98
CA ILE A 402 3.83 -15.23 1.72
C ILE A 402 3.60 -16.50 0.89
N ASN A 403 4.61 -17.37 0.80
CA ASN A 403 4.49 -18.63 0.08
C ASN A 403 3.40 -19.54 0.67
N GLU A 404 3.38 -19.72 1.99
CA GLU A 404 2.37 -20.55 2.66
C GLU A 404 0.96 -19.92 2.57
N ARG A 405 0.83 -18.61 2.65
CA ARG A 405 -0.45 -17.92 2.41
C ARG A 405 -0.95 -18.13 0.98
N THR A 406 -0.05 -18.08 0.00
CA THR A 406 -0.42 -18.33 -1.40
C THR A 406 -0.87 -19.77 -1.60
N LYS A 407 -0.18 -20.74 -1.02
CA LYS A 407 -0.62 -22.14 -1.06
C LYS A 407 -1.98 -22.35 -0.40
N ALA A 408 -2.21 -21.71 0.76
CA ALA A 408 -3.51 -21.73 1.42
C ALA A 408 -4.60 -21.09 0.55
N PHE A 409 -4.30 -20.00 -0.13
CA PHE A 409 -5.20 -19.38 -1.10
C PHE A 409 -5.52 -20.34 -2.24
N VAL A 410 -4.52 -20.94 -2.90
CA VAL A 410 -4.75 -21.90 -4.01
C VAL A 410 -5.59 -23.08 -3.55
N LYS A 411 -5.31 -23.63 -2.37
CA LYS A 411 -6.09 -24.72 -1.80
C LYS A 411 -7.55 -24.31 -1.57
N SER A 412 -7.78 -23.16 -0.96
CA SER A 412 -9.13 -22.62 -0.73
C SER A 412 -9.86 -22.33 -2.03
N TYR A 413 -9.16 -21.79 -3.04
CA TYR A 413 -9.71 -21.58 -4.37
C TYR A 413 -10.19 -22.89 -5.00
N VAL A 414 -9.35 -23.92 -5.00
CA VAL A 414 -9.70 -25.25 -5.52
C VAL A 414 -10.89 -25.84 -4.77
N GLU A 415 -10.88 -25.80 -3.43
CA GLU A 415 -11.96 -26.31 -2.61
C GLU A 415 -13.30 -25.62 -2.89
N SER A 416 -13.27 -24.33 -3.19
CA SER A 416 -14.48 -23.56 -3.53
C SER A 416 -14.99 -23.81 -4.95
N ARG A 417 -14.10 -24.13 -5.91
CA ARG A 417 -14.46 -24.30 -7.33
C ARG A 417 -14.81 -25.73 -7.70
N LYS A 418 -14.18 -26.69 -7.02
CA LYS A 418 -14.35 -28.12 -7.33
C LYS A 418 -15.81 -28.58 -7.28
N PRO A 419 -16.66 -28.17 -6.32
CA PRO A 419 -18.08 -28.55 -6.31
C PRO A 419 -18.82 -28.08 -7.56
N ASN A 420 -18.62 -26.84 -7.99
CA ASN A 420 -19.28 -26.28 -9.17
C ASN A 420 -18.87 -27.03 -10.44
N LEU A 421 -17.59 -27.35 -10.56
CA LEU A 421 -17.06 -28.10 -11.69
C LEU A 421 -17.64 -29.53 -11.72
N ILE A 422 -17.76 -30.19 -10.56
CA ILE A 422 -18.37 -31.54 -10.47
C ILE A 422 -19.87 -31.48 -10.83
N ASN A 423 -20.59 -30.48 -10.33
CA ASN A 423 -22.02 -30.31 -10.63
C ASN A 423 -22.24 -30.06 -12.11
N GLU A 424 -21.42 -29.22 -12.74
CA GLU A 424 -21.48 -28.95 -14.16
C GLU A 424 -21.17 -30.23 -15.00
N LEU A 425 -20.17 -31.00 -14.58
CA LEU A 425 -19.85 -32.28 -15.20
C LEU A 425 -21.03 -33.27 -15.13
N GLN A 426 -21.64 -33.41 -13.94
CA GLN A 426 -22.81 -34.28 -13.73
C GLN A 426 -24.00 -33.82 -14.58
N LYS A 427 -24.20 -32.51 -14.74
CA LYS A 427 -25.24 -31.95 -15.63
C LYS A 427 -25.04 -32.41 -17.06
N TYR A 428 -23.84 -32.24 -17.64
CA TYR A 428 -23.60 -32.65 -19.03
C TYR A 428 -23.68 -34.17 -19.23
N GLU A 429 -23.20 -34.95 -18.27
CA GLU A 429 -23.37 -36.40 -18.24
C GLU A 429 -24.85 -36.78 -18.11
N GLY A 430 -25.63 -36.03 -17.30
CA GLY A 430 -27.07 -36.18 -17.12
C GLY A 430 -27.86 -35.80 -18.39
N ILE A 431 -27.46 -34.71 -19.07
CA ILE A 431 -28.10 -34.30 -20.36
C ILE A 431 -27.96 -35.41 -21.41
N VAL A 432 -26.80 -36.05 -21.44
CA VAL A 432 -26.59 -37.18 -22.36
C VAL A 432 -27.47 -38.37 -22.00
N SER A 433 -27.70 -38.64 -20.70
CA SER A 433 -28.46 -39.80 -20.19
C SER A 433 -29.95 -39.52 -19.97
N GLU A 434 -30.39 -38.29 -19.64
CA GLU A 434 -31.77 -37.97 -19.20
C GLU A 434 -32.32 -36.67 -19.87
N ARG A 435 -32.31 -36.62 -21.16
CA ARG A 435 -32.70 -35.42 -21.99
C ARG A 435 -34.04 -34.80 -21.56
N GLU A 436 -35.05 -35.63 -21.33
CA GLU A 436 -36.43 -35.17 -21.09
C GLU A 436 -36.53 -34.25 -19.84
N LYS A 437 -35.77 -34.53 -18.82
CA LYS A 437 -35.72 -33.72 -17.59
C LYS A 437 -35.19 -32.30 -17.87
N TYR A 438 -34.13 -32.18 -18.67
CA TYR A 438 -33.54 -30.90 -19.03
C TYR A 438 -34.40 -30.06 -19.96
N VAL A 439 -35.16 -30.69 -20.85
CA VAL A 439 -36.20 -30.02 -21.68
C VAL A 439 -37.26 -29.40 -20.80
N ASN A 440 -37.73 -30.14 -19.77
CA ASN A 440 -38.73 -29.67 -18.82
C ASN A 440 -38.18 -28.54 -17.96
N LEU A 441 -36.95 -28.68 -17.46
CA LEU A 441 -36.26 -27.62 -16.69
C LEU A 441 -36.17 -26.32 -17.47
N LEU A 442 -35.70 -26.37 -18.71
CA LEU A 442 -35.58 -25.18 -19.57
C LEU A 442 -36.95 -24.51 -19.80
N SER A 443 -37.98 -25.27 -20.06
CA SER A 443 -39.35 -24.79 -20.25
C SER A 443 -39.86 -24.08 -19.00
N GLU A 444 -39.55 -24.59 -17.80
CA GLU A 444 -39.94 -23.99 -16.51
C GLU A 444 -39.18 -22.71 -16.24
N ILE A 445 -37.86 -22.66 -16.49
CA ILE A 445 -37.03 -21.45 -16.38
C ILE A 445 -37.61 -20.36 -17.28
N GLU A 446 -37.81 -20.65 -18.55
CA GLU A 446 -38.34 -19.67 -19.53
C GLU A 446 -39.72 -19.14 -19.18
N LYS A 447 -40.59 -19.98 -18.63
CA LYS A 447 -41.94 -19.58 -18.20
C LYS A 447 -41.88 -18.62 -16.99
N ASN A 448 -40.93 -18.79 -16.11
CA ASN A 448 -40.83 -18.02 -14.87
C ASN A 448 -39.94 -16.78 -15.01
N GLU A 449 -39.17 -16.65 -16.10
CA GLU A 449 -38.13 -15.64 -16.25
C GLU A 449 -38.63 -14.19 -16.10
N LEU A 450 -39.77 -13.86 -16.70
CA LEU A 450 -40.34 -12.52 -16.58
C LEU A 450 -40.67 -12.16 -15.13
N SER A 451 -41.24 -13.09 -14.36
CA SER A 451 -41.54 -12.90 -12.94
C SER A 451 -40.27 -12.77 -12.10
N ARG A 452 -39.25 -13.58 -12.41
CA ARG A 452 -37.94 -13.53 -11.76
C ARG A 452 -37.29 -12.16 -11.97
N MET A 453 -37.27 -11.64 -13.21
CA MET A 453 -36.69 -10.33 -13.53
C MET A 453 -37.41 -9.20 -12.76
N GLN A 454 -38.76 -9.22 -12.74
CA GLN A 454 -39.53 -8.21 -11.99
C GLN A 454 -39.26 -8.24 -10.49
N ASP A 455 -39.14 -9.42 -9.92
CA ASP A 455 -38.81 -9.59 -8.50
C ASP A 455 -37.38 -9.19 -8.21
N ASN A 456 -36.44 -9.47 -9.11
CA ASN A 456 -35.05 -9.02 -9.01
C ASN A 456 -34.93 -7.49 -9.05
N ASP A 457 -35.66 -6.83 -9.99
CA ASP A 457 -35.66 -5.37 -10.09
C ASP A 457 -36.20 -4.70 -8.81
N LYS A 458 -37.24 -5.27 -8.20
CA LYS A 458 -37.75 -4.79 -6.90
C LYS A 458 -36.70 -4.90 -5.81
N ARG A 459 -35.96 -6.02 -5.77
CA ARG A 459 -34.89 -6.25 -4.79
C ARG A 459 -33.71 -5.33 -5.00
N LYS A 460 -33.27 -5.14 -6.26
CA LYS A 460 -32.23 -4.14 -6.62
C LYS A 460 -32.64 -2.75 -6.13
N LYS A 461 -33.89 -2.37 -6.38
CA LYS A 461 -34.43 -1.11 -5.87
C LYS A 461 -34.36 -1.05 -4.33
N GLY A 462 -34.72 -2.12 -3.63
CA GLY A 462 -34.63 -2.18 -2.17
C GLY A 462 -33.22 -1.98 -1.62
N VAL A 463 -32.19 -2.47 -2.33
CA VAL A 463 -30.79 -2.23 -1.96
C VAL A 463 -30.38 -0.78 -2.23
N ARG A 464 -30.78 -0.20 -3.36
CA ARG A 464 -30.55 1.23 -3.68
C ARG A 464 -31.24 2.17 -2.67
N ASP A 465 -32.49 1.88 -2.32
CA ASP A 465 -33.23 2.64 -1.31
C ASP A 465 -32.51 2.57 0.05
N GLU A 466 -31.92 1.42 0.39
CA GLU A 466 -31.12 1.25 1.61
C GLU A 466 -29.81 2.03 1.53
N ILE A 467 -29.09 2.02 0.40
CA ILE A 467 -27.89 2.83 0.18
C ILE A 467 -28.23 4.32 0.35
N ALA A 468 -29.31 4.79 -0.24
CA ALA A 468 -29.74 6.18 -0.10
C ALA A 468 -30.08 6.55 1.36
N ARG A 469 -30.74 5.64 2.10
CA ARG A 469 -31.03 5.80 3.53
C ARG A 469 -29.74 5.88 4.35
N LEU A 470 -28.81 4.93 4.16
CA LEU A 470 -27.56 4.89 4.88
C LEU A 470 -26.66 6.09 4.55
N SER A 471 -26.70 6.58 3.32
CA SER A 471 -26.04 7.82 2.90
C SER A 471 -26.56 9.02 3.72
N SER A 472 -27.87 9.19 3.81
CA SER A 472 -28.47 10.28 4.59
C SER A 472 -28.12 10.16 6.07
N GLU A 473 -28.27 8.98 6.65
CA GLU A 473 -27.93 8.73 8.05
C GLU A 473 -26.46 8.98 8.36
N SER A 474 -25.55 8.58 7.45
CA SER A 474 -24.11 8.83 7.61
C SER A 474 -23.82 10.34 7.64
N ILE A 475 -24.47 11.11 6.74
CA ILE A 475 -24.31 12.56 6.67
C ILE A 475 -24.86 13.21 7.94
N ASP A 476 -26.04 12.82 8.38
CA ASP A 476 -26.71 13.41 9.55
C ASP A 476 -25.89 13.11 10.82
N GLU A 477 -25.56 11.86 11.07
CA GLU A 477 -24.80 11.42 12.24
C GLU A 477 -23.41 12.06 12.31
N PHE A 478 -22.71 12.13 11.17
CA PHE A 478 -21.42 12.78 11.12
C PHE A 478 -21.53 14.31 11.27
N SER A 479 -22.56 14.93 10.70
CA SER A 479 -22.81 16.36 10.85
C SER A 479 -23.14 16.74 12.30
N GLU A 480 -23.92 15.93 13.00
CA GLU A 480 -24.19 16.09 14.43
C GLU A 480 -22.90 15.99 15.26
N TYR A 481 -22.04 15.02 14.95
CA TYR A 481 -20.74 14.89 15.61
C TYR A 481 -19.84 16.12 15.37
N ILE A 482 -19.78 16.61 14.14
CA ILE A 482 -19.03 17.83 13.81
C ILE A 482 -19.59 19.04 14.60
N ALA A 483 -20.88 19.24 14.61
CA ALA A 483 -21.52 20.33 15.35
C ALA A 483 -21.27 20.22 16.86
N ALA A 484 -21.29 19.02 17.42
CA ALA A 484 -21.00 18.75 18.82
C ALA A 484 -19.51 18.95 19.19
N THR A 485 -18.59 18.70 18.24
CA THR A 485 -17.14 18.72 18.47
C THR A 485 -16.54 20.08 18.11
N ILE A 486 -16.93 20.67 16.98
CA ILE A 486 -16.36 21.91 16.44
C ILE A 486 -17.24 23.10 16.89
N ASN A 487 -17.24 23.34 18.19
CA ASN A 487 -17.78 24.56 18.77
C ASN A 487 -16.85 25.06 19.89
N THR A 488 -16.91 26.36 20.17
CA THR A 488 -15.98 27.01 21.09
C THR A 488 -15.93 26.32 22.47
N ASP A 489 -17.08 25.97 23.03
CA ASP A 489 -17.14 25.40 24.38
C ASP A 489 -16.65 23.94 24.43
N ALA A 490 -16.98 23.15 23.41
CA ALA A 490 -16.50 21.78 23.27
C ALA A 490 -14.96 21.73 23.09
N LEU A 491 -14.41 22.58 22.24
CA LEU A 491 -12.98 22.66 21.99
C LEU A 491 -12.21 23.12 23.24
N VAL A 492 -12.74 24.07 24.00
CA VAL A 492 -12.16 24.49 25.28
C VAL A 492 -12.17 23.36 26.30
N ARG A 493 -13.28 22.62 26.41
CA ARG A 493 -13.34 21.43 27.29
C ARG A 493 -12.31 20.36 26.86
N LEU A 494 -12.19 20.11 25.57
CA LEU A 494 -11.28 19.12 25.02
C LEU A 494 -9.80 19.49 25.25
N MET A 495 -9.43 20.78 25.05
CA MET A 495 -8.07 21.27 25.35
C MET A 495 -7.74 21.09 26.83
N LYS A 496 -8.65 21.44 27.73
CA LYS A 496 -8.49 21.27 29.18
C LYS A 496 -8.36 19.80 29.57
N ALA A 497 -9.22 18.93 29.02
CA ALA A 497 -9.20 17.51 29.31
C ALA A 497 -7.88 16.84 28.84
N LYS A 498 -7.32 17.31 27.72
CA LYS A 498 -6.04 16.82 27.18
C LYS A 498 -4.81 17.52 27.82
N GLY A 499 -5.00 18.46 28.71
CA GLY A 499 -3.90 19.18 29.40
C GLY A 499 -3.04 20.01 28.44
N ILE A 500 -3.63 20.54 27.37
CA ILE A 500 -2.93 21.35 26.36
C ILE A 500 -2.44 22.64 27.02
N LYS A 501 -1.19 23.01 26.76
CA LYS A 501 -0.58 24.25 27.25
C LYS A 501 -0.58 25.32 26.16
N ASN A 502 -0.41 26.58 26.55
CA ASN A 502 -0.30 27.68 25.62
C ASN A 502 1.10 27.77 24.99
N THR A 503 1.51 26.68 24.34
CA THR A 503 2.76 26.61 23.57
C THR A 503 2.39 26.29 22.10
N LYS A 504 3.20 26.72 21.16
CA LYS A 504 2.96 26.46 19.74
C LYS A 504 2.85 24.95 19.49
N ASP A 505 3.77 24.18 20.05
CA ASP A 505 3.83 22.73 19.87
C ASP A 505 2.59 22.00 20.43
N ASP A 506 2.13 22.37 21.65
CA ASP A 506 0.93 21.76 22.24
C ASP A 506 -0.35 22.09 21.45
N ILE A 507 -0.44 23.29 20.88
CA ILE A 507 -1.57 23.72 20.07
C ILE A 507 -1.57 22.99 18.71
N GLU A 508 -0.41 22.80 18.10
CA GLU A 508 -0.26 22.01 16.87
C GLU A 508 -0.60 20.53 17.12
N VAL A 509 -0.15 19.94 18.24
CA VAL A 509 -0.56 18.58 18.66
C VAL A 509 -2.07 18.49 18.82
N PHE A 510 -2.68 19.50 19.41
CA PHE A 510 -4.14 19.53 19.58
C PHE A 510 -4.85 19.55 18.20
N GLY A 511 -4.39 20.37 17.27
CA GLY A 511 -4.94 20.45 15.91
C GLY A 511 -4.88 19.10 15.19
N SER A 512 -3.73 18.45 15.22
CA SER A 512 -3.54 17.12 14.63
C SER A 512 -4.40 16.05 15.32
N SER A 513 -4.52 16.13 16.65
CA SER A 513 -5.40 15.21 17.39
C SER A 513 -6.89 15.42 17.05
N LEU A 514 -7.31 16.66 16.87
CA LEU A 514 -8.69 17.00 16.49
C LEU A 514 -8.99 16.48 15.07
N GLN A 515 -8.10 16.68 14.12
CA GLN A 515 -8.21 16.13 12.77
C GLN A 515 -8.38 14.62 12.82
N SER A 516 -7.50 13.92 13.56
CA SER A 516 -7.58 12.48 13.70
C SER A 516 -8.91 12.00 14.30
N MET A 517 -9.43 12.71 15.30
CA MET A 517 -10.74 12.39 15.91
C MET A 517 -11.90 12.52 14.91
N ILE A 518 -11.86 13.55 14.06
CA ILE A 518 -12.89 13.79 13.04
C ILE A 518 -12.83 12.68 11.98
N GLN A 519 -11.63 12.36 11.51
CA GLN A 519 -11.41 11.31 10.53
C GLN A 519 -11.85 9.94 11.06
N GLU A 520 -11.43 9.57 12.27
CA GLU A 520 -11.80 8.31 12.92
C GLU A 520 -13.33 8.16 13.09
N ARG A 521 -14.01 9.25 13.44
CA ARG A 521 -15.48 9.22 13.56
C ARG A 521 -16.16 8.99 12.22
N CYS A 522 -15.68 9.64 11.14
CA CYS A 522 -16.24 9.40 9.81
C CYS A 522 -15.99 7.94 9.37
N GLU A 523 -14.78 7.43 9.58
CA GLU A 523 -14.45 6.04 9.29
C GLU A 523 -15.37 5.07 10.05
N THR A 524 -15.61 5.32 11.33
CA THR A 524 -16.50 4.51 12.15
C THR A 524 -17.93 4.54 11.62
N VAL A 525 -18.48 5.72 11.35
CA VAL A 525 -19.84 5.85 10.81
C VAL A 525 -20.00 5.12 9.49
N LEU A 526 -19.05 5.30 8.55
CA LEU A 526 -19.10 4.62 7.26
C LEU A 526 -18.95 3.11 7.40
N ALA A 527 -18.10 2.64 8.30
CA ALA A 527 -17.90 1.22 8.54
C ALA A 527 -19.17 0.55 9.13
N GLU A 528 -19.74 1.14 10.16
CA GLU A 528 -20.98 0.65 10.80
C GLU A 528 -22.14 0.58 9.78
N LYS A 529 -22.31 1.62 8.97
CA LYS A 529 -23.38 1.65 7.95
C LYS A 529 -23.09 0.68 6.79
N SER A 530 -21.82 0.49 6.42
CA SER A 530 -21.45 -0.48 5.39
C SER A 530 -21.66 -1.93 5.82
N GLU A 531 -21.55 -2.23 7.12
CA GLU A 531 -21.89 -3.56 7.65
C GLU A 531 -23.38 -3.85 7.48
N ILE A 532 -24.26 -2.87 7.75
CA ILE A 532 -25.70 -3.00 7.52
C ILE A 532 -25.99 -3.27 6.04
N LEU A 533 -25.35 -2.53 5.14
CA LEU A 533 -25.53 -2.75 3.70
C LEU A 533 -25.02 -4.13 3.25
N SER A 534 -23.95 -4.64 3.87
CA SER A 534 -23.43 -5.96 3.56
C SER A 534 -24.45 -7.08 3.83
N GLU A 535 -25.15 -7.01 4.96
CA GLU A 535 -26.22 -7.97 5.25
C GLU A 535 -27.36 -7.82 4.23
N LYS A 536 -27.70 -6.60 3.81
CA LYS A 536 -28.73 -6.37 2.81
C LYS A 536 -28.35 -6.90 1.42
N ALA A 537 -27.09 -6.75 1.02
CA ALA A 537 -26.59 -7.33 -0.22
C ALA A 537 -26.57 -8.86 -0.18
N LYS A 538 -26.23 -9.42 0.97
CA LYS A 538 -26.29 -10.88 1.20
C LYS A 538 -27.71 -11.42 1.10
N GLU A 539 -28.70 -10.73 1.69
CA GLU A 539 -30.13 -11.06 1.51
C GLU A 539 -30.53 -11.02 0.04
N TYR A 540 -30.05 -10.02 -0.72
CA TYR A 540 -30.30 -9.91 -2.15
C TYR A 540 -29.78 -11.14 -2.91
N ILE A 541 -28.50 -11.52 -2.70
CA ILE A 541 -27.85 -12.65 -3.38
C ILE A 541 -28.52 -13.97 -2.98
N THR A 542 -28.79 -14.17 -1.71
CA THR A 542 -29.46 -15.40 -1.21
C THR A 542 -30.84 -15.55 -1.86
N SER A 543 -31.61 -14.48 -1.88
CA SER A 543 -32.93 -14.48 -2.52
C SER A 543 -32.87 -14.67 -4.05
N TYR A 544 -31.80 -14.20 -4.69
CA TYR A 544 -31.55 -14.46 -6.11
C TYR A 544 -31.29 -15.94 -6.33
N ALA A 545 -30.38 -16.53 -5.55
CA ALA A 545 -30.05 -17.95 -5.61
C ALA A 545 -31.26 -18.84 -5.37
N GLU A 546 -32.07 -18.54 -4.36
CA GLU A 546 -33.34 -19.27 -4.10
C GLU A 546 -34.33 -19.24 -5.27
N ASN A 547 -34.42 -18.10 -5.97
CA ASN A 547 -35.35 -17.98 -7.11
C ASN A 547 -34.90 -18.79 -8.31
N ILE A 548 -33.60 -18.87 -8.56
CA ILE A 548 -33.06 -19.66 -9.67
C ILE A 548 -33.01 -21.16 -9.35
N SER A 549 -32.92 -21.56 -8.08
CA SER A 549 -32.85 -22.97 -7.67
C SER A 549 -34.19 -23.72 -7.81
N ARG A 550 -35.32 -23.02 -7.64
CA ARG A 550 -36.67 -23.64 -7.65
C ARG A 550 -36.97 -24.51 -8.87
N PRO A 551 -36.73 -24.07 -10.13
CA PRO A 551 -36.96 -24.92 -11.30
C PRO A 551 -36.09 -26.18 -11.29
N PHE A 552 -34.86 -26.10 -10.78
CA PHE A 552 -33.95 -27.25 -10.68
C PHE A 552 -34.44 -28.27 -9.66
N GLU A 553 -34.86 -27.82 -8.48
CA GLU A 553 -35.43 -28.65 -7.42
C GLU A 553 -36.67 -29.40 -7.92
N ASN A 554 -37.55 -28.69 -8.66
CA ASN A 554 -38.77 -29.29 -9.22
C ASN A 554 -38.49 -30.40 -10.23
N ASN A 555 -37.35 -30.32 -10.93
CA ASN A 555 -36.94 -31.33 -11.91
C ASN A 555 -35.92 -32.35 -11.37
N SER A 556 -35.61 -32.30 -10.06
CA SER A 556 -34.62 -33.17 -9.40
C SER A 556 -33.25 -33.11 -10.07
N ILE A 557 -32.81 -31.90 -10.39
CA ILE A 557 -31.52 -31.58 -10.96
C ILE A 557 -30.80 -30.67 -9.98
N ASP A 558 -29.52 -30.90 -9.76
CA ASP A 558 -28.71 -30.02 -8.89
C ASP A 558 -28.39 -28.70 -9.61
N VAL A 559 -28.47 -27.59 -8.87
CA VAL A 559 -28.10 -26.24 -9.38
C VAL A 559 -26.59 -26.12 -9.45
N ASP A 560 -26.08 -25.80 -10.62
CA ASP A 560 -24.65 -25.59 -10.88
C ASP A 560 -24.28 -24.12 -11.11
N PHE A 561 -25.21 -23.19 -10.79
CA PHE A 561 -24.99 -21.74 -10.87
C PHE A 561 -24.76 -21.14 -9.48
N ASP A 562 -23.60 -20.51 -9.27
CA ASP A 562 -23.23 -19.85 -8.03
C ASP A 562 -23.45 -18.33 -8.14
N ALA A 563 -24.64 -17.88 -7.69
CA ALA A 563 -25.01 -16.46 -7.69
C ALA A 563 -24.07 -15.60 -6.81
N GLY A 564 -23.58 -16.15 -5.71
CA GLY A 564 -22.66 -15.45 -4.81
C GLY A 564 -21.33 -15.19 -5.47
N TRP A 565 -20.81 -16.18 -6.17
CA TRP A 565 -19.56 -16.04 -6.90
C TRP A 565 -19.70 -15.11 -8.11
N ALA A 566 -20.75 -15.23 -8.91
CA ALA A 566 -21.00 -14.36 -10.05
C ALA A 566 -21.04 -12.89 -9.63
N PHE A 567 -21.72 -12.59 -8.53
CA PHE A 567 -21.77 -11.26 -7.96
C PHE A 567 -20.41 -10.78 -7.41
N ALA A 568 -19.69 -11.64 -6.67
CA ALA A 568 -18.40 -11.29 -6.07
C ALA A 568 -17.29 -11.11 -7.11
N SER A 569 -17.28 -11.93 -8.19
CA SER A 569 -16.27 -11.83 -9.25
C SER A 569 -16.40 -10.51 -10.02
N ALA A 570 -17.62 -10.03 -10.23
CA ALA A 570 -17.87 -8.73 -10.86
C ALA A 570 -17.31 -7.55 -10.05
N LEU A 571 -17.28 -7.67 -8.72
CA LEU A 571 -16.68 -6.68 -7.84
C LEU A 571 -15.14 -6.74 -7.85
N SER A 572 -14.55 -7.91 -8.07
CA SER A 572 -13.09 -8.12 -7.98
C SER A 572 -12.33 -7.84 -9.28
N THR A 573 -12.92 -8.13 -10.44
CA THR A 573 -12.21 -8.17 -11.74
C THR A 573 -11.87 -6.81 -12.34
N ARG A 574 -12.41 -5.69 -11.86
CA ARG A 574 -12.24 -4.39 -12.52
C ARG A 574 -11.56 -3.30 -11.69
N GLY A 575 -10.75 -3.67 -10.69
CA GLY A 575 -9.99 -2.64 -9.95
C GLY A 575 -10.87 -1.51 -9.41
N MET A 576 -12.14 -1.80 -9.10
CA MET A 576 -13.03 -0.82 -8.48
C MET A 576 -12.51 -0.50 -7.09
N ILE A 577 -11.65 0.51 -7.05
CA ILE A 577 -11.09 1.16 -5.87
C ILE A 577 -12.18 2.09 -5.30
N GLY A 578 -13.31 1.51 -4.96
CA GLY A 578 -14.31 2.16 -4.13
C GLY A 578 -14.50 1.27 -2.90
N GLY A 579 -14.52 1.85 -1.71
CA GLY A 579 -14.47 1.12 -0.44
C GLY A 579 -15.43 -0.04 -0.29
N PHE A 580 -16.54 -0.03 -1.00
CA PHE A 580 -17.56 -1.08 -0.94
C PHE A 580 -17.29 -2.27 -1.89
N GLY A 581 -16.73 -2.04 -3.07
CA GLY A 581 -16.41 -3.13 -4.01
C GLY A 581 -15.43 -4.14 -3.40
N THR A 582 -14.40 -3.64 -2.75
CA THR A 582 -13.43 -4.46 -2.00
C THR A 582 -14.01 -5.04 -0.71
N PHE A 583 -14.91 -4.33 -0.04
CA PHE A 583 -15.58 -4.80 1.17
C PHE A 583 -16.55 -5.96 0.87
N LEU A 584 -17.42 -5.82 -0.13
CA LEU A 584 -18.31 -6.90 -0.55
C LEU A 584 -17.52 -8.08 -1.13
N SER A 585 -16.50 -7.85 -1.95
CA SER A 585 -15.67 -8.95 -2.45
C SER A 585 -14.90 -9.65 -1.32
N SER A 586 -14.44 -8.94 -0.30
CA SER A 586 -13.79 -9.57 0.87
C SER A 586 -14.79 -10.23 1.82
N THR A 587 -15.99 -9.69 1.95
CA THR A 587 -17.02 -10.23 2.87
C THR A 587 -17.80 -11.37 2.22
N ILE A 588 -18.14 -11.26 0.94
CA ILE A 588 -18.86 -12.28 0.20
C ILE A 588 -17.91 -13.37 -0.30
N SER A 589 -16.76 -13.02 -0.87
CA SER A 589 -15.70 -13.99 -1.19
C SER A 589 -15.07 -14.55 0.08
N GLY A 590 -14.94 -13.78 1.14
CA GLY A 590 -14.47 -14.22 2.45
C GLY A 590 -15.45 -15.13 3.16
N ALA A 591 -16.76 -14.89 3.09
CA ALA A 591 -17.77 -15.77 3.67
C ALA A 591 -17.95 -17.07 2.88
N LEU A 592 -17.81 -17.03 1.55
CA LEU A 592 -17.93 -18.19 0.68
C LEU A 592 -16.59 -18.91 0.44
N LEU A 593 -15.46 -18.16 0.33
CA LEU A 593 -14.14 -18.73 0.11
C LEU A 593 -13.35 -18.99 1.42
N PHE A 594 -13.68 -18.33 2.54
CA PHE A 594 -12.91 -18.37 3.78
C PHE A 594 -13.67 -18.87 5.00
N ALA A 595 -14.85 -19.47 4.82
CA ALA A 595 -15.57 -20.15 5.92
C ALA A 595 -14.71 -21.23 6.63
N GLY A 596 -13.59 -21.63 6.03
CA GLY A 596 -12.64 -22.60 6.60
C GLY A 596 -11.32 -22.03 7.12
N THR A 597 -10.92 -20.79 6.82
CA THR A 597 -9.54 -20.33 7.10
C THR A 597 -9.40 -19.23 8.15
N GLY A 598 -10.49 -18.71 8.73
CA GLY A 598 -10.43 -17.74 9.83
C GLY A 598 -9.76 -16.38 9.50
N TYR A 599 -9.49 -16.09 8.22
CA TYR A 599 -8.89 -14.85 7.77
C TYR A 599 -9.95 -13.80 7.43
N GLY A 600 -10.58 -13.22 8.45
CA GLY A 600 -11.31 -11.98 8.31
C GLY A 600 -10.32 -10.84 8.01
N ILE A 601 -10.19 -10.40 6.76
CA ILE A 601 -9.61 -9.08 6.47
C ILE A 601 -10.61 -8.08 7.03
N GLY A 602 -10.22 -7.43 8.13
CA GLY A 602 -11.13 -6.59 8.90
C GLY A 602 -11.76 -5.48 8.06
N THR A 603 -13.04 -5.33 8.24
CA THR A 603 -13.91 -4.25 7.69
C THR A 603 -13.33 -2.84 7.85
N SER A 604 -12.41 -2.65 8.78
CA SER A 604 -11.72 -1.39 9.06
C SER A 604 -10.73 -0.94 7.97
N ILE A 605 -10.14 -1.85 7.18
CA ILE A 605 -9.13 -1.48 6.17
C ILE A 605 -9.76 -0.71 5.02
N LEU A 606 -10.99 -1.02 4.68
CA LEU A 606 -11.69 -0.51 3.49
C LEU A 606 -12.44 0.78 3.70
N ALA A 607 -13.11 0.93 4.83
CA ALA A 607 -13.62 2.23 5.23
C ALA A 607 -12.50 3.28 5.26
N ARG A 608 -11.27 2.87 5.56
CA ARG A 608 -10.10 3.75 5.66
C ARG A 608 -9.49 4.15 4.31
N VAL A 609 -9.45 3.27 3.32
CA VAL A 609 -8.95 3.62 1.96
C VAL A 609 -9.86 4.68 1.32
N VAL A 610 -11.16 4.63 1.57
CA VAL A 610 -12.12 5.57 1.00
C VAL A 610 -12.20 6.86 1.78
N THR A 611 -12.14 6.81 3.11
CA THR A 611 -12.02 8.02 3.91
C THR A 611 -10.76 8.80 3.58
N PHE A 612 -9.70 8.14 3.09
CA PHE A 612 -8.51 8.86 2.61
C PHE A 612 -8.77 9.67 1.35
N SER A 613 -9.44 9.12 0.34
CA SER A 613 -9.83 9.89 -0.84
C SER A 613 -10.82 11.02 -0.51
N ILE A 614 -11.60 10.87 0.56
CA ILE A 614 -12.49 11.91 1.10
C ILE A 614 -11.71 12.95 1.91
N PHE A 615 -10.73 12.53 2.72
CA PHE A 615 -10.02 13.38 3.69
C PHE A 615 -8.61 13.77 3.27
N GLY A 616 -8.01 13.12 2.25
CA GLY A 616 -6.63 13.37 1.85
C GLY A 616 -6.33 14.85 1.62
N ALA A 617 -7.13 15.49 0.78
CA ALA A 617 -7.00 16.92 0.50
C ALA A 617 -7.58 17.83 1.62
N ILE A 618 -8.63 17.38 2.33
CA ILE A 618 -9.31 18.16 3.36
C ILE A 618 -8.59 18.06 4.70
N GLY A 619 -8.11 16.87 5.06
CA GLY A 619 -7.47 16.61 6.34
C GLY A 619 -6.13 17.31 6.51
N ILE A 620 -5.31 17.35 5.46
CA ILE A 620 -4.03 18.08 5.45
C ILE A 620 -4.27 19.59 5.55
N ALA A 621 -5.27 20.11 4.83
CA ALA A 621 -5.64 21.52 4.89
C ALA A 621 -6.13 21.96 6.28
N VAL A 622 -6.91 21.13 6.99
CA VAL A 622 -7.35 21.43 8.38
C VAL A 622 -6.15 21.43 9.33
N GLY A 623 -5.25 20.46 9.24
CA GLY A 623 -4.05 20.40 10.07
C GLY A 623 -3.10 21.58 9.84
N LEU A 624 -2.82 21.92 8.59
CA LEU A 624 -1.93 23.02 8.21
C LEU A 624 -2.53 24.40 8.51
N LEU A 625 -3.83 24.60 8.30
CA LEU A 625 -4.50 25.86 8.63
C LEU A 625 -4.60 26.07 10.14
N ILE A 626 -4.79 25.03 10.93
CA ILE A 626 -4.74 25.09 12.39
C ILE A 626 -3.29 25.38 12.87
N ALA A 627 -2.29 24.73 12.28
CA ALA A 627 -0.89 24.92 12.64
C ALA A 627 -0.31 26.29 12.17
N GLY A 628 -0.60 26.70 10.95
CA GLY A 628 -0.06 27.94 10.37
C GLY A 628 -0.73 29.24 10.85
N GLY A 629 -1.93 29.16 11.39
CA GLY A 629 -2.74 30.33 11.77
C GLY A 629 -2.83 30.63 13.27
N LEU A 630 -2.36 29.75 14.15
CA LEU A 630 -2.47 29.90 15.60
C LEU A 630 -1.29 30.68 16.18
N ALA A 631 -1.38 32.02 16.19
CA ALA A 631 -0.48 32.83 17.00
C ALA A 631 -0.79 32.62 18.49
N LEU A 632 0.24 32.52 19.32
CA LEU A 632 0.14 32.45 20.78
C LEU A 632 -0.79 33.59 21.28
N ALA A 633 -1.85 33.23 22.00
CA ALA A 633 -2.74 34.19 22.62
C ALA A 633 -2.15 34.56 23.99
N PHE A 634 -1.81 35.84 24.18
CA PHE A 634 -1.32 36.36 25.46
C PHE A 634 -2.50 36.72 26.37
N GLY A 635 -2.62 36.09 27.55
CA GLY A 635 -3.59 36.42 28.58
C GLY A 635 -4.52 35.28 29.01
N GLY A 636 -5.28 35.49 30.11
CA GLY A 636 -6.27 34.53 30.60
C GLY A 636 -7.40 34.33 29.59
N GLY A 637 -7.68 33.07 29.21
CA GLY A 637 -8.71 32.69 28.20
C GLY A 637 -8.17 32.37 26.84
N TRP A 638 -6.90 32.02 26.72
CA TRP A 638 -6.23 31.65 25.47
C TRP A 638 -6.92 30.46 24.77
N GLU A 639 -7.41 29.47 25.52
CA GLU A 639 -8.13 28.33 24.97
C GLU A 639 -9.39 28.77 24.20
N LYS A 640 -10.09 29.78 24.73
CA LYS A 640 -11.29 30.31 24.05
C LYS A 640 -10.93 31.06 22.77
N SER A 641 -9.80 31.73 22.73
CA SER A 641 -9.26 32.40 21.53
C SER A 641 -8.88 31.39 20.45
N VAL A 642 -8.14 30.35 20.84
CA VAL A 642 -7.77 29.25 19.93
C VAL A 642 -9.03 28.54 19.41
N ALA A 643 -9.94 28.18 20.30
CA ALA A 643 -11.19 27.52 19.91
C ALA A 643 -12.03 28.37 18.91
N LYS A 644 -12.18 29.68 19.15
CA LYS A 644 -12.87 30.56 18.22
C LYS A 644 -12.21 30.61 16.85
N LYS A 645 -10.88 30.61 16.82
CA LYS A 645 -10.13 30.64 15.56
C LYS A 645 -10.27 29.32 14.78
N ILE A 646 -10.25 28.17 15.47
CA ILE A 646 -10.53 26.87 14.87
C ILE A 646 -11.93 26.85 14.25
N VAL A 647 -12.96 27.28 14.98
CA VAL A 647 -14.34 27.34 14.47
C VAL A 647 -14.43 28.26 13.26
N ALA A 648 -13.87 29.47 13.34
CA ALA A 648 -13.88 30.42 12.22
C ALA A 648 -13.18 29.85 10.98
N THR A 649 -12.00 29.21 11.13
CA THR A 649 -11.29 28.57 10.03
C THR A 649 -12.09 27.41 9.41
N PHE A 650 -12.81 26.67 10.26
CA PHE A 650 -13.65 25.57 9.82
C PHE A 650 -14.83 26.08 8.96
N ASP A 651 -15.47 27.16 9.41
CA ASP A 651 -16.59 27.79 8.72
C ASP A 651 -16.15 28.50 7.43
N GLU A 652 -15.07 29.29 7.48
CA GLU A 652 -14.52 30.02 6.33
C GLU A 652 -14.12 29.13 5.15
N ASN A 653 -13.71 27.90 5.44
CA ASN A 653 -13.30 26.92 4.41
C ASN A 653 -14.41 25.95 4.03
N ASP A 654 -15.60 26.10 4.60
CA ASP A 654 -16.78 25.26 4.32
C ASP A 654 -16.52 23.73 4.48
N PHE A 655 -15.74 23.37 5.51
CA PHE A 655 -15.34 21.97 5.71
C PHE A 655 -16.55 21.07 5.96
N SER A 656 -17.61 21.58 6.58
CA SER A 656 -18.84 20.79 6.80
C SER A 656 -19.44 20.29 5.49
N GLU A 657 -19.52 21.13 4.45
CA GLU A 657 -20.07 20.72 3.15
C GLU A 657 -19.09 19.80 2.40
N LYS A 658 -17.79 20.08 2.48
CA LYS A 658 -16.77 19.19 1.88
C LYS A 658 -16.83 17.77 2.46
N PHE A 659 -17.07 17.63 3.75
CA PHE A 659 -17.27 16.32 4.37
C PHE A 659 -18.55 15.64 3.87
N ARG A 660 -19.67 16.39 3.81
CA ARG A 660 -20.93 15.85 3.26
C ARG A 660 -20.77 15.37 1.83
N ASP A 661 -20.09 16.14 0.99
CA ASP A 661 -19.81 15.78 -0.40
C ASP A 661 -18.90 14.54 -0.50
N GLY A 662 -17.94 14.42 0.41
CA GLY A 662 -17.11 13.23 0.51
C GLY A 662 -17.94 11.98 0.84
N ILE A 663 -18.82 12.07 1.84
CA ILE A 663 -19.72 10.96 2.23
C ILE A 663 -20.71 10.64 1.10
N ARG A 664 -21.28 11.64 0.42
CA ARG A 664 -22.14 11.42 -0.76
C ARG A 664 -21.42 10.64 -1.86
N ARG A 665 -20.20 11.05 -2.21
CA ARG A 665 -19.39 10.34 -3.22
C ARG A 665 -19.09 8.90 -2.83
N TYR A 666 -18.82 8.65 -1.56
CA TYR A 666 -18.64 7.27 -1.07
C TYR A 666 -19.85 6.40 -1.37
N TRP A 667 -21.06 6.87 -0.99
CA TRP A 667 -22.29 6.12 -1.19
C TRP A 667 -22.71 6.03 -2.65
N GLN A 668 -22.44 7.06 -3.45
CA GLN A 668 -22.65 7.01 -4.91
C GLN A 668 -21.77 5.94 -5.58
N GLN A 669 -20.49 5.88 -5.25
CA GLN A 669 -19.58 4.85 -5.76
C GLN A 669 -20.01 3.46 -5.29
N THR A 670 -20.54 3.35 -4.09
CA THR A 670 -21.10 2.12 -3.53
C THR A 670 -22.32 1.64 -4.34
N GLU A 671 -23.22 2.54 -4.70
CA GLU A 671 -24.39 2.25 -5.54
C GLU A 671 -23.98 1.81 -6.94
N GLU A 672 -23.06 2.54 -7.56
CA GLU A 672 -22.51 2.19 -8.88
C GLU A 672 -21.85 0.80 -8.88
N ALA A 673 -21.11 0.46 -7.82
CA ALA A 673 -20.49 -0.85 -7.67
C ALA A 673 -21.53 -1.96 -7.52
N PHE A 674 -22.56 -1.75 -6.71
CA PHE A 674 -23.68 -2.69 -6.56
C PHE A 674 -24.40 -2.91 -7.88
N ASP A 675 -24.73 -1.82 -8.59
CA ASP A 675 -25.47 -1.89 -9.85
C ASP A 675 -24.71 -2.68 -10.93
N LYS A 676 -23.40 -2.47 -11.00
CA LYS A 676 -22.54 -3.23 -11.93
C LYS A 676 -22.48 -4.71 -11.56
N ALA A 677 -22.34 -5.02 -10.28
CA ALA A 677 -22.30 -6.41 -9.83
C ALA A 677 -23.64 -7.14 -10.05
N ALA A 678 -24.74 -6.45 -9.80
CA ALA A 678 -26.09 -6.98 -10.05
C ALA A 678 -26.39 -7.16 -11.54
N ALA A 679 -25.88 -6.26 -12.39
CA ALA A 679 -26.00 -6.41 -13.84
C ALA A 679 -25.17 -7.58 -14.39
N GLU A 680 -23.95 -7.79 -13.84
CA GLU A 680 -23.11 -8.92 -14.23
C GLU A 680 -23.70 -10.25 -13.75
N LEU A 681 -24.29 -10.29 -12.56
CA LEU A 681 -25.02 -11.46 -12.07
C LEU A 681 -26.17 -11.84 -13.02
N ASP A 682 -26.93 -10.87 -13.51
CA ASP A 682 -28.00 -11.13 -14.50
C ASP A 682 -27.41 -11.60 -15.84
N ASN A 683 -26.33 -11.00 -16.31
CA ASN A 683 -25.66 -11.37 -17.54
C ASN A 683 -25.08 -12.80 -17.47
N GLU A 684 -24.50 -13.19 -16.37
CA GLU A 684 -24.00 -14.55 -16.11
C GLU A 684 -25.15 -15.57 -16.09
N TRP A 685 -26.29 -15.21 -15.45
CA TRP A 685 -27.48 -16.04 -15.49
C TRP A 685 -28.06 -16.20 -16.91
N ASP A 686 -28.19 -15.09 -17.66
CA ASP A 686 -28.66 -15.12 -19.03
C ASP A 686 -27.75 -15.96 -19.92
N THR A 687 -26.46 -15.89 -19.69
CA THR A 687 -25.46 -16.71 -20.40
C THR A 687 -25.61 -18.19 -20.02
N TYR A 688 -25.81 -18.47 -18.75
CA TYR A 688 -26.09 -19.84 -18.27
C TYR A 688 -27.35 -20.43 -18.92
N VAL A 689 -28.46 -19.69 -18.94
CA VAL A 689 -29.73 -20.14 -19.54
C VAL A 689 -29.58 -20.33 -21.07
N ARG A 690 -28.84 -19.44 -21.72
CA ARG A 690 -28.53 -19.56 -23.15
C ARG A 690 -27.72 -20.81 -23.44
N ASN A 691 -26.68 -21.07 -22.69
CA ASN A 691 -25.86 -22.28 -22.82
C ASN A 691 -26.68 -23.55 -22.56
N LEU A 692 -27.56 -23.51 -21.55
CA LEU A 692 -28.49 -24.62 -21.28
C LEU A 692 -29.45 -24.85 -22.48
N ARG A 693 -30.02 -23.78 -23.05
CA ARG A 693 -30.91 -23.83 -24.22
C ARG A 693 -30.18 -24.41 -25.42
N ASP A 694 -28.99 -23.92 -25.70
CA ASP A 694 -28.18 -24.37 -26.84
C ASP A 694 -27.79 -25.84 -26.68
N THR A 695 -27.49 -26.24 -25.46
CA THR A 695 -27.17 -27.64 -25.12
C THR A 695 -28.38 -28.55 -25.28
N VAL A 696 -29.57 -28.15 -24.83
CA VAL A 696 -30.81 -28.98 -24.90
C VAL A 696 -31.36 -29.05 -26.32
N ASN A 697 -31.30 -27.95 -27.06
CA ASN A 697 -31.90 -27.85 -28.44
C ASN A 697 -30.90 -28.13 -29.56
N GLY A 698 -29.61 -27.90 -29.35
CA GLY A 698 -28.58 -27.93 -30.38
C GLY A 698 -28.02 -29.30 -30.70
N TYR A 699 -28.20 -30.31 -29.88
CA TYR A 699 -27.67 -31.67 -29.96
C TYR A 699 -26.47 -31.88 -30.89
N ASP A 700 -25.38 -31.17 -30.62
CA ASP A 700 -24.07 -31.64 -31.08
C ASP A 700 -23.46 -32.52 -30.00
N ILE A 701 -23.73 -33.84 -30.05
CA ILE A 701 -23.16 -34.83 -29.11
C ILE A 701 -21.63 -34.65 -29.02
N PRO A 702 -20.90 -34.42 -30.13
CA PRO A 702 -19.49 -34.05 -30.09
C PRO A 702 -19.17 -32.83 -29.21
N GLU A 703 -19.97 -31.76 -29.26
CA GLU A 703 -19.72 -30.55 -28.42
C GLU A 703 -19.91 -30.84 -26.91
N ILE A 704 -20.98 -31.57 -26.55
CA ILE A 704 -21.18 -31.98 -25.14
C ILE A 704 -20.05 -32.89 -24.68
N GLN A 705 -19.60 -33.81 -25.52
CA GLN A 705 -18.45 -34.65 -25.19
C GLN A 705 -17.17 -33.85 -25.02
N GLN A 706 -16.97 -32.79 -25.83
CA GLN A 706 -15.85 -31.88 -25.68
C GLN A 706 -15.93 -31.10 -24.32
N ARG A 707 -17.10 -30.59 -23.93
CA ARG A 707 -17.33 -29.95 -22.65
C ARG A 707 -17.05 -30.89 -21.45
N ILE A 708 -17.56 -32.13 -21.52
CA ILE A 708 -17.26 -33.17 -20.54
C ILE A 708 -15.75 -33.44 -20.44
N ALA A 709 -15.08 -33.54 -21.59
CA ALA A 709 -13.62 -33.73 -21.61
C ALA A 709 -12.88 -32.53 -21.02
N SER A 710 -13.34 -31.32 -21.27
CA SER A 710 -12.79 -30.08 -20.71
C SER A 710 -12.97 -30.00 -19.19
N LEU A 711 -14.13 -30.35 -18.68
CA LEU A 711 -14.41 -30.35 -17.24
C LEU A 711 -13.61 -31.47 -16.51
N LYS A 712 -13.44 -32.63 -17.12
CA LYS A 712 -12.55 -33.67 -16.59
C LYS A 712 -11.11 -33.20 -16.55
N TYR A 713 -10.64 -32.54 -17.61
CA TYR A 713 -9.31 -31.92 -17.64
C TYR A 713 -9.13 -30.91 -16.50
N LEU A 714 -10.13 -30.05 -16.27
CA LEU A 714 -10.07 -29.05 -15.18
C LEU A 714 -10.10 -29.71 -13.79
N SER A 715 -10.84 -30.81 -13.62
CA SER A 715 -10.81 -31.58 -12.39
C SER A 715 -9.41 -32.16 -12.13
N ASP A 716 -8.80 -32.75 -13.14
CA ASP A 716 -7.41 -33.26 -13.06
C ASP A 716 -6.41 -32.11 -12.84
N PHE A 717 -6.62 -30.95 -13.49
CA PHE A 717 -5.83 -29.75 -13.30
C PHE A 717 -5.86 -29.31 -11.84
N PHE A 718 -7.04 -29.24 -11.20
CA PHE A 718 -7.16 -28.85 -9.80
C PHE A 718 -6.57 -29.89 -8.83
N GLU A 719 -6.65 -31.17 -9.16
CA GLU A 719 -6.09 -32.25 -8.29
C GLU A 719 -4.57 -32.28 -8.31
N ASN A 720 -3.95 -31.86 -9.42
CA ASN A 720 -2.51 -31.95 -9.62
C ASN A 720 -1.77 -30.60 -9.53
N ILE A 721 -2.41 -29.55 -9.00
CA ILE A 721 -1.73 -28.27 -8.77
C ILE A 721 -0.50 -28.46 -7.87
N PRO A 722 0.70 -28.09 -8.30
CA PRO A 722 1.94 -28.29 -7.53
C PRO A 722 2.03 -27.26 -6.38
N LEU A 723 1.74 -27.68 -5.14
CA LEU A 723 1.75 -26.86 -3.93
C LEU A 723 2.90 -27.22 -2.99
#